data_cbaa370e3156ce8268194cb2626330ab
#
_entry.id   cbaa370e3156ce8268194cb2626330ab
#
_cell.length_a   1.000
_cell.length_b   1.000
_cell.length_c   1.000
_cell.angle_alpha   90.00
_cell.angle_beta   90.00
_cell.angle_gamma   90.00
#
_symmetry.space_group_name_H-M   'P 1'
#
loop_
_entity.id
_entity.type
_entity.pdbx_description
1 polymer ?
#
loop_
_entity_poly.entity_id
_entity_poly.type
_entity_poly.pdbx_seq_one_letter_code
_entity_poly.pdbx_strand_id
1 'polypeptide(L)'
;MTDHGNMFGAIEFYREALRHGVKPIIGCEIYVAPTSRFERKGVDKGNKEYNHHLILLAMNLEGYRNLCKLVTAGYTEGFYYRPRIDKELLKERSGGLIALSACLQGEVASALSIGQVEKAKAAAESYAAIFGDRYYLEIQDNKLPQQEKVNPMILELSKDLSIPVVATNDCHYGEREDSEAHDILLCVQTGKTVQDENRLKMETDELFVKSAELMKKGFDYCPEAVERTVEIAERCNLELEFGKYHFPHFEPPKAMSLDDYLNELAHKGLEERLEPYKAAHPDEYDHGIPVGPGRGSAAGSLVAYALKITDLDPIRHGLLFERFLNPERRSMPDIDVDFCIRGRDQVIRYVKEKYGSDKVAQIATFGTLKAKAAIRDVGRALGFSFAETDAIAKLVPAPKQGFDYSLSDAIKMEPRLQEMMKSDPRVQNLINHARRLEGLTRHASTHAAGVVLSKLPLVDYLPLCVDKEGGMVTQFGLIKFDFLGLKTLTLIHDCLKLIHAGRGAEIDINNLPLDDKNTYRLLCSGNTTGVFQLESTGIREMTVKIRPNCFEDLVAILALFRPGPLDSGMTEEYIKRKDGKEKIRYLHPLLETILKDTYGVIVYQEQVMQIAQSLAQYSMGEADILRRAMGKKDPEEMASQRERFTQGARKNKIDPKKATEIFDQME
;
A
#
# COMPACT_ATOMS: atom_id res chain seq x y z
N MET A 1 -0.80 -16.80 12.94
CA MET A 1 -1.40 -15.46 13.01
C MET A 1 -2.91 -15.58 12.92
N THR A 2 -3.64 -14.97 13.84
CA THR A 2 -5.10 -15.06 13.97
C THR A 2 -5.71 -13.73 14.41
N ASP A 3 -5.57 -12.70 13.55
CA ASP A 3 -6.07 -11.36 13.84
C ASP A 3 -7.59 -11.34 14.03
N HIS A 4 -8.09 -10.39 14.82
CA HIS A 4 -9.52 -10.25 15.13
C HIS A 4 -10.35 -9.79 13.91
N GLY A 5 -11.11 -10.70 13.33
CA GLY A 5 -12.07 -10.44 12.26
C GLY A 5 -11.48 -9.97 10.93
N ASN A 6 -10.17 -10.10 10.72
CA ASN A 6 -9.51 -9.69 9.48
C ASN A 6 -8.27 -10.55 9.17
N MET A 7 -7.72 -10.35 7.98
CA MET A 7 -6.48 -11.01 7.51
C MET A 7 -5.53 -10.00 6.85
N PHE A 8 -5.54 -8.73 7.30
CA PHE A 8 -4.78 -7.66 6.64
C PHE A 8 -3.27 -7.93 6.63
N GLY A 9 -2.73 -8.49 7.71
CA GLY A 9 -1.32 -8.83 7.83
C GLY A 9 -0.91 -10.20 7.25
N ALA A 10 -1.85 -11.00 6.71
CA ALA A 10 -1.60 -12.41 6.37
C ALA A 10 -0.46 -12.61 5.37
N ILE A 11 -0.42 -11.81 4.30
CA ILE A 11 0.58 -11.94 3.24
C ILE A 11 1.97 -11.49 3.72
N GLU A 12 2.02 -10.38 4.48
CA GLU A 12 3.28 -9.88 5.05
C GLU A 12 3.85 -10.87 6.06
N PHE A 13 3.00 -11.35 6.99
CA PHE A 13 3.37 -12.38 7.96
C PHE A 13 3.88 -13.66 7.27
N TYR A 14 3.18 -14.13 6.24
CA TYR A 14 3.57 -15.33 5.49
C TYR A 14 4.96 -15.17 4.86
N ARG A 15 5.22 -14.03 4.20
CA ARG A 15 6.51 -13.76 3.57
C ARG A 15 7.65 -13.64 4.58
N GLU A 16 7.44 -12.90 5.67
CA GLU A 16 8.47 -12.71 6.69
C GLU A 16 8.77 -14.02 7.42
N ALA A 17 7.76 -14.83 7.73
CA ALA A 17 7.98 -16.14 8.32
C ALA A 17 8.86 -17.04 7.42
N LEU A 18 8.55 -17.13 6.12
CA LEU A 18 9.37 -17.89 5.17
C LEU A 18 10.79 -17.35 5.05
N ARG A 19 10.95 -16.01 5.02
CA ARG A 19 12.26 -15.37 4.97
C ARG A 19 13.14 -15.74 6.17
N HIS A 20 12.53 -15.93 7.33
CA HIS A 20 13.20 -16.35 8.55
C HIS A 20 13.24 -17.86 8.79
N GLY A 21 12.81 -18.67 7.79
CA GLY A 21 12.80 -20.14 7.90
C GLY A 21 11.76 -20.69 8.88
N VAL A 22 10.73 -19.90 9.19
CA VAL A 22 9.62 -20.29 10.07
C VAL A 22 8.41 -20.68 9.23
N LYS A 23 7.75 -21.77 9.59
CA LYS A 23 6.52 -22.24 8.94
C LYS A 23 5.35 -21.31 9.30
N PRO A 24 4.75 -20.58 8.34
CA PRO A 24 3.59 -19.73 8.62
C PRO A 24 2.31 -20.53 8.74
N ILE A 25 1.53 -20.27 9.78
CA ILE A 25 0.16 -20.74 9.93
C ILE A 25 -0.76 -19.53 9.84
N ILE A 26 -1.59 -19.50 8.80
CA ILE A 26 -2.53 -18.41 8.55
C ILE A 26 -3.90 -18.76 9.09
N GLY A 27 -4.47 -17.86 9.86
CA GLY A 27 -5.79 -17.99 10.43
C GLY A 27 -6.46 -16.63 10.65
N CYS A 28 -7.60 -16.68 11.33
CA CYS A 28 -8.35 -15.51 11.77
C CYS A 28 -9.17 -15.87 13.01
N GLU A 29 -9.20 -14.98 13.99
CA GLU A 29 -10.20 -15.05 15.05
C GLU A 29 -11.48 -14.37 14.53
N ILE A 30 -12.45 -15.16 14.17
CA ILE A 30 -13.72 -14.68 13.62
C ILE A 30 -14.75 -14.42 14.72
N TYR A 31 -15.68 -13.50 14.43
CA TYR A 31 -16.83 -13.23 15.29
C TYR A 31 -18.04 -14.03 14.80
N VAL A 32 -18.57 -14.92 15.65
CA VAL A 32 -19.75 -15.70 15.36
C VAL A 32 -20.96 -15.03 16.00
N ALA A 33 -21.97 -14.70 15.18
CA ALA A 33 -23.22 -14.15 15.68
C ALA A 33 -23.98 -15.22 16.48
N PRO A 34 -24.70 -14.85 17.57
CA PRO A 34 -25.46 -15.80 18.38
C PRO A 34 -26.54 -16.54 17.59
N THR A 35 -27.11 -15.88 16.58
CA THR A 35 -28.18 -16.42 15.72
C THR A 35 -27.79 -16.30 14.26
N SER A 36 -28.19 -15.27 13.56
CA SER A 36 -27.87 -15.01 12.16
C SER A 36 -27.01 -13.77 11.98
N ARG A 37 -26.06 -13.82 11.03
CA ARG A 37 -25.24 -12.68 10.67
C ARG A 37 -26.03 -11.48 10.16
N PHE A 38 -27.25 -11.71 9.69
CA PHE A 38 -28.14 -10.65 9.18
C PHE A 38 -28.91 -9.91 10.29
N GLU A 39 -28.98 -10.48 11.49
CA GLU A 39 -29.68 -9.84 12.61
C GLU A 39 -28.88 -8.65 13.17
N ARG A 40 -29.46 -7.46 13.06
CA ARG A 40 -28.90 -6.20 13.56
C ARG A 40 -29.69 -5.61 14.73
N LYS A 41 -30.47 -6.44 15.43
CA LYS A 41 -31.25 -5.98 16.59
C LYS A 41 -30.33 -5.55 17.71
N GLY A 42 -30.60 -4.39 18.27
CA GLY A 42 -29.83 -3.86 19.39
C GLY A 42 -29.88 -4.82 20.55
N VAL A 43 -28.73 -4.98 21.18
CA VAL A 43 -28.61 -5.64 22.46
C VAL A 43 -29.46 -4.86 23.44
N ASP A 44 -30.56 -5.42 23.89
CA ASP A 44 -31.33 -4.86 25.02
C ASP A 44 -30.36 -4.68 26.17
N LYS A 45 -30.41 -3.50 26.83
CA LYS A 45 -29.46 -3.12 27.91
C LYS A 45 -29.34 -4.12 29.07
N GLY A 46 -30.08 -5.21 29.04
CA GLY A 46 -30.09 -6.28 30.04
C GLY A 46 -29.59 -7.65 29.59
N ASN A 47 -29.49 -7.90 28.30
CA ASN A 47 -29.03 -9.19 27.76
C ASN A 47 -27.91 -8.95 26.74
N LYS A 48 -26.67 -8.90 27.23
CA LYS A 48 -25.49 -8.79 26.39
C LYS A 48 -25.25 -10.11 25.67
N GLU A 49 -25.96 -10.37 24.57
CA GLU A 49 -25.54 -11.40 23.63
C GLU A 49 -24.31 -10.91 22.87
N TYR A 50 -23.15 -11.37 23.33
CA TYR A 50 -21.87 -11.07 22.70
C TYR A 50 -21.71 -11.90 21.43
N ASN A 51 -21.04 -11.35 20.41
CA ASN A 51 -20.49 -12.16 19.34
C ASN A 51 -19.42 -13.07 19.93
N HIS A 52 -19.52 -14.37 19.65
CA HIS A 52 -18.54 -15.33 20.16
C HIS A 52 -17.30 -15.36 19.28
N HIS A 53 -16.15 -15.59 19.89
CA HIS A 53 -14.90 -15.78 19.17
C HIS A 53 -14.76 -17.25 18.74
N LEU A 54 -14.19 -17.47 17.57
CA LEU A 54 -13.79 -18.78 17.07
C LEU A 54 -12.49 -18.61 16.28
N ILE A 55 -11.47 -19.41 16.59
CA ILE A 55 -10.22 -19.41 15.83
C ILE A 55 -10.37 -20.35 14.64
N LEU A 56 -10.04 -19.87 13.45
CA LEU A 56 -9.94 -20.68 12.24
C LEU A 56 -8.53 -20.66 11.71
N LEU A 57 -7.97 -21.85 11.38
CA LEU A 57 -6.65 -22.00 10.79
C LEU A 57 -6.77 -22.66 9.42
N ALA A 58 -6.09 -22.12 8.41
CA ALA A 58 -6.08 -22.67 7.06
C ALA A 58 -5.10 -23.85 6.97
N MET A 59 -5.59 -25.03 6.65
CA MET A 59 -4.77 -26.22 6.44
C MET A 59 -4.06 -26.19 5.08
N ASN A 60 -4.70 -25.63 4.07
CA ASN A 60 -4.27 -25.64 2.67
C ASN A 60 -4.90 -24.45 1.90
N LEU A 61 -4.70 -24.42 0.59
CA LEU A 61 -5.26 -23.35 -0.26
C LEU A 61 -6.79 -23.30 -0.28
N GLU A 62 -7.47 -24.47 -0.17
CA GLU A 62 -8.93 -24.49 -0.05
C GLU A 62 -9.39 -23.81 1.24
N GLY A 63 -8.77 -24.15 2.38
CA GLY A 63 -9.03 -23.52 3.67
C GLY A 63 -8.76 -22.02 3.64
N TYR A 64 -7.66 -21.58 3.03
CA TYR A 64 -7.35 -20.17 2.86
C TYR A 64 -8.44 -19.42 2.08
N ARG A 65 -8.90 -19.98 0.94
CA ARG A 65 -9.99 -19.41 0.14
C ARG A 65 -11.31 -19.35 0.90
N ASN A 66 -11.63 -20.41 1.63
CA ASN A 66 -12.83 -20.43 2.48
C ASN A 66 -12.72 -19.39 3.60
N LEU A 67 -11.56 -19.21 4.22
CA LEU A 67 -11.33 -18.19 5.22
C LEU A 67 -11.49 -16.78 4.63
N CYS A 68 -10.96 -16.51 3.43
CA CYS A 68 -11.18 -15.26 2.72
C CYS A 68 -12.67 -14.97 2.49
N LYS A 69 -13.46 -16.00 2.09
CA LYS A 69 -14.90 -15.87 1.87
C LYS A 69 -15.65 -15.60 3.17
N LEU A 70 -15.29 -16.28 4.25
CA LEU A 70 -15.87 -16.07 5.58
C LEU A 70 -15.61 -14.64 6.09
N VAL A 71 -14.35 -14.18 6.04
CA VAL A 71 -13.99 -12.83 6.44
C VAL A 71 -14.71 -11.78 5.59
N THR A 72 -14.76 -11.99 4.27
CA THR A 72 -15.48 -11.09 3.34
C THR A 72 -16.97 -11.00 3.69
N ALA A 73 -17.64 -12.15 3.89
CA ALA A 73 -19.05 -12.17 4.29
C ALA A 73 -19.28 -11.46 5.63
N GLY A 74 -18.34 -11.57 6.57
CA GLY A 74 -18.38 -10.81 7.81
C GLY A 74 -18.45 -9.30 7.59
N TYR A 75 -17.71 -8.78 6.62
CA TYR A 75 -17.73 -7.35 6.26
C TYR A 75 -18.92 -6.95 5.40
N THR A 76 -19.28 -7.76 4.42
CA THR A 76 -20.29 -7.40 3.40
C THR A 76 -21.72 -7.69 3.83
N GLU A 77 -21.94 -8.75 4.62
CA GLU A 77 -23.26 -9.22 5.00
C GLU A 77 -23.53 -9.03 6.51
N GLY A 78 -22.55 -9.41 7.34
CA GLY A 78 -22.75 -9.54 8.78
C GLY A 78 -22.21 -8.39 9.62
N PHE A 79 -21.76 -7.28 9.03
CA PHE A 79 -21.16 -6.20 9.79
C PHE A 79 -22.19 -5.48 10.69
N TYR A 80 -21.96 -5.63 12.00
CA TYR A 80 -22.67 -4.89 13.03
C TYR A 80 -21.73 -4.68 14.22
N TYR A 81 -21.12 -3.51 14.31
CA TYR A 81 -19.96 -3.16 15.17
C TYR A 81 -18.70 -4.00 14.93
N ARG A 82 -18.85 -5.25 14.51
CA ARG A 82 -17.78 -6.20 14.18
C ARG A 82 -18.19 -6.97 12.91
N PRO A 83 -17.23 -7.49 12.12
CA PRO A 83 -17.50 -8.36 10.98
C PRO A 83 -17.90 -9.75 11.50
N ARG A 84 -19.19 -10.11 11.43
CA ARG A 84 -19.75 -11.33 12.00
C ARG A 84 -20.15 -12.33 10.92
N ILE A 85 -19.98 -13.59 11.23
CA ILE A 85 -20.54 -14.70 10.47
C ILE A 85 -21.48 -15.53 11.35
N ASP A 86 -22.10 -16.54 10.81
CA ASP A 86 -22.94 -17.49 11.55
C ASP A 86 -22.55 -18.94 11.26
N LYS A 87 -23.14 -19.88 12.02
CA LYS A 87 -22.86 -21.32 11.90
C LYS A 87 -23.35 -21.92 10.57
N GLU A 88 -24.34 -21.31 9.93
CA GLU A 88 -24.82 -21.72 8.61
C GLU A 88 -23.72 -21.53 7.56
N LEU A 89 -23.14 -20.33 7.50
CA LEU A 89 -22.04 -20.02 6.59
C LEU A 89 -20.76 -20.82 6.93
N LEU A 90 -20.49 -21.06 8.23
CA LEU A 90 -19.38 -21.92 8.66
C LEU A 90 -19.54 -23.34 8.12
N LYS A 91 -20.73 -23.91 8.16
CA LYS A 91 -21.02 -25.24 7.64
C LYS A 91 -20.74 -25.33 6.13
N GLU A 92 -21.09 -24.28 5.38
CA GLU A 92 -20.86 -24.23 3.93
C GLU A 92 -19.38 -24.07 3.57
N ARG A 93 -18.58 -23.44 4.45
CA ARG A 93 -17.20 -23.01 4.16
C ARG A 93 -16.16 -23.61 5.10
N SER A 94 -16.45 -24.72 5.76
CA SER A 94 -15.53 -25.40 6.71
C SER A 94 -14.42 -26.22 6.05
N GLY A 95 -14.48 -26.46 4.74
CA GLY A 95 -13.49 -27.26 4.01
C GLY A 95 -12.08 -26.68 4.13
N GLY A 96 -11.08 -27.53 4.46
CA GLY A 96 -9.68 -27.13 4.62
C GLY A 96 -9.38 -26.23 5.83
N LEU A 97 -10.31 -26.10 6.79
CA LEU A 97 -10.15 -25.31 8.00
C LEU A 97 -10.11 -26.17 9.25
N ILE A 98 -9.22 -25.82 10.19
CA ILE A 98 -9.24 -26.27 11.59
C ILE A 98 -9.93 -25.17 12.41
N ALA A 99 -10.75 -25.55 13.38
CA ALA A 99 -11.39 -24.64 14.32
C ALA A 99 -10.96 -24.92 15.77
N LEU A 100 -10.65 -23.83 16.53
CA LEU A 100 -10.38 -23.89 17.97
C LEU A 100 -11.45 -23.07 18.69
N SER A 101 -11.86 -23.50 19.90
CA SER A 101 -12.99 -22.90 20.63
C SER A 101 -12.74 -21.49 21.16
N ALA A 102 -11.57 -20.93 20.92
CA ALA A 102 -11.10 -19.59 21.27
C ALA A 102 -10.98 -19.33 22.80
N CYS A 103 -10.77 -18.07 23.19
CA CYS A 103 -10.57 -17.59 24.54
C CYS A 103 -11.88 -17.59 25.38
N LEU A 104 -11.87 -16.92 26.54
CA LEU A 104 -13.06 -16.78 27.41
C LEU A 104 -14.29 -16.14 26.70
N GLN A 105 -14.09 -15.49 25.56
CA GLN A 105 -15.17 -14.95 24.71
C GLN A 105 -15.69 -15.97 23.67
N GLY A 106 -15.08 -17.16 23.57
CA GLY A 106 -15.61 -18.26 22.79
C GLY A 106 -16.95 -18.76 23.33
N GLU A 107 -17.80 -19.32 22.47
CA GLU A 107 -19.17 -19.73 22.86
C GLU A 107 -19.15 -20.80 23.96
N VAL A 108 -18.22 -21.76 23.92
CA VAL A 108 -18.07 -22.82 24.91
C VAL A 108 -17.58 -22.26 26.26
N ALA A 109 -16.45 -21.56 26.25
CA ALA A 109 -15.84 -21.04 27.46
C ALA A 109 -16.72 -19.98 28.17
N SER A 110 -17.37 -19.11 27.40
CA SER A 110 -18.28 -18.09 27.95
C SER A 110 -19.50 -18.74 28.62
N ALA A 111 -20.09 -19.78 28.05
CA ALA A 111 -21.21 -20.50 28.66
C ALA A 111 -20.77 -21.23 29.97
N LEU A 112 -19.60 -21.86 30.00
CA LEU A 112 -19.05 -22.51 31.19
C LEU A 112 -18.74 -21.51 32.30
N SER A 113 -18.24 -20.32 31.96
CA SER A 113 -17.88 -19.28 32.94
C SER A 113 -19.08 -18.84 33.79
N ILE A 114 -20.27 -18.86 33.23
CA ILE A 114 -21.55 -18.52 33.89
C ILE A 114 -22.35 -19.74 34.34
N GLY A 115 -21.77 -20.95 34.28
CA GLY A 115 -22.37 -22.19 34.75
C GLY A 115 -23.44 -22.81 33.83
N GLN A 116 -23.51 -22.41 32.56
CA GLN A 116 -24.45 -22.97 31.57
C GLN A 116 -23.84 -24.17 30.85
N VAL A 117 -23.63 -25.28 31.55
CA VAL A 117 -22.92 -26.47 31.05
C VAL A 117 -23.61 -27.07 29.85
N GLU A 118 -24.94 -27.22 29.87
CA GLU A 118 -25.71 -27.82 28.74
C GLU A 118 -25.60 -26.92 27.47
N LYS A 119 -25.57 -25.61 27.64
CA LYS A 119 -25.37 -24.69 26.50
C LYS A 119 -23.95 -24.82 25.92
N ALA A 120 -22.95 -24.95 26.79
CA ALA A 120 -21.58 -25.18 26.35
C ALA A 120 -21.42 -26.51 25.60
N LYS A 121 -22.08 -27.57 26.11
CA LYS A 121 -22.10 -28.86 25.46
C LYS A 121 -22.74 -28.82 24.08
N ALA A 122 -23.94 -28.24 23.97
CA ALA A 122 -24.61 -28.04 22.70
C ALA A 122 -23.79 -27.21 21.67
N ALA A 123 -23.10 -26.17 22.15
CA ALA A 123 -22.18 -25.38 21.32
C ALA A 123 -21.01 -26.22 20.80
N ALA A 124 -20.33 -26.98 21.68
CA ALA A 124 -19.22 -27.86 21.32
C ALA A 124 -19.66 -28.95 20.29
N GLU A 125 -20.80 -29.59 20.54
CA GLU A 125 -21.40 -30.55 19.62
C GLU A 125 -21.72 -29.97 18.25
N SER A 126 -22.22 -28.70 18.22
CA SER A 126 -22.53 -27.99 16.97
C SER A 126 -21.31 -27.74 16.13
N TYR A 127 -20.19 -27.32 16.74
CA TYR A 127 -18.91 -27.09 16.05
C TYR A 127 -18.27 -28.44 15.65
N ALA A 128 -18.34 -29.46 16.49
CA ALA A 128 -17.87 -30.81 16.15
C ALA A 128 -18.63 -31.37 14.95
N ALA A 129 -19.93 -31.12 14.83
CA ALA A 129 -20.73 -31.53 13.68
C ALA A 129 -20.31 -30.80 12.37
N ILE A 130 -19.78 -29.58 12.46
CA ILE A 130 -19.31 -28.80 11.29
C ILE A 130 -17.90 -29.22 10.88
N PHE A 131 -16.99 -29.41 11.84
CA PHE A 131 -15.55 -29.56 11.56
C PHE A 131 -15.06 -31.01 11.71
N GLY A 132 -15.80 -31.88 12.37
CA GLY A 132 -15.39 -33.26 12.64
C GLY A 132 -14.11 -33.33 13.47
N ASP A 133 -13.12 -34.08 12.99
CA ASP A 133 -11.78 -34.24 13.58
C ASP A 133 -10.90 -33.01 13.51
N ARG A 134 -11.39 -31.92 12.93
CA ARG A 134 -10.72 -30.63 12.80
C ARG A 134 -11.20 -29.57 13.81
N TYR A 135 -11.98 -30.00 14.82
CA TYR A 135 -12.40 -29.16 15.93
C TYR A 135 -11.66 -29.51 17.21
N TYR A 136 -11.15 -28.48 17.89
CA TYR A 136 -10.42 -28.61 19.15
C TYR A 136 -11.01 -27.66 20.20
N LEU A 137 -11.17 -28.17 21.44
CA LEU A 137 -11.42 -27.32 22.58
C LEU A 137 -10.12 -26.63 23.01
N GLU A 138 -10.18 -25.37 23.38
CA GLU A 138 -9.01 -24.56 23.67
C GLU A 138 -8.92 -24.26 25.16
N ILE A 139 -7.75 -24.45 25.76
CA ILE A 139 -7.42 -24.04 27.13
C ILE A 139 -6.29 -23.01 27.09
N GLN A 140 -6.35 -22.04 28.00
CA GLN A 140 -5.38 -20.95 28.10
C GLN A 140 -4.92 -20.75 29.54
N ASP A 141 -3.66 -20.34 29.73
CA ASP A 141 -3.09 -19.99 31.06
C ASP A 141 -2.46 -18.59 31.01
N ASN A 142 -3.31 -17.57 31.08
CA ASN A 142 -2.91 -16.18 31.18
C ASN A 142 -2.99 -15.64 32.61
N LYS A 143 -3.01 -16.54 33.62
CA LYS A 143 -3.15 -16.23 35.05
C LYS A 143 -4.43 -15.45 35.38
N LEU A 144 -5.50 -15.70 34.63
CA LEU A 144 -6.82 -15.15 34.88
C LEU A 144 -7.65 -16.13 35.72
N PRO A 145 -8.27 -15.66 36.85
CA PRO A 145 -9.09 -16.53 37.73
C PRO A 145 -10.24 -17.22 36.97
N GLN A 146 -10.76 -16.60 35.94
CA GLN A 146 -11.80 -17.18 35.09
C GLN A 146 -11.30 -18.39 34.30
N GLN A 147 -10.04 -18.38 33.83
CA GLN A 147 -9.42 -19.52 33.14
C GLN A 147 -9.15 -20.68 34.09
N GLU A 148 -8.70 -20.39 35.32
CA GLU A 148 -8.51 -21.42 36.36
C GLU A 148 -9.82 -22.17 36.67
N LYS A 149 -10.96 -21.45 36.62
CA LYS A 149 -12.29 -22.04 36.80
C LYS A 149 -12.75 -22.84 35.60
N VAL A 150 -12.55 -22.32 34.40
CA VAL A 150 -13.15 -22.86 33.13
C VAL A 150 -12.31 -24.01 32.59
N ASN A 151 -10.99 -24.01 32.69
CA ASN A 151 -10.14 -25.06 32.13
C ASN A 151 -10.48 -26.49 32.62
N PRO A 152 -10.70 -26.75 33.92
CA PRO A 152 -11.12 -28.08 34.37
C PRO A 152 -12.47 -28.52 33.73
N MET A 153 -13.41 -27.58 33.55
CA MET A 153 -14.72 -27.87 32.96
C MET A 153 -14.58 -28.16 31.45
N ILE A 154 -13.66 -27.51 30.75
CA ILE A 154 -13.34 -27.82 29.35
C ILE A 154 -12.73 -29.20 29.24
N LEU A 155 -11.84 -29.60 30.15
CA LEU A 155 -11.23 -30.91 30.17
C LEU A 155 -12.26 -32.02 30.44
N GLU A 156 -13.24 -31.77 31.31
CA GLU A 156 -14.37 -32.69 31.52
C GLU A 156 -15.22 -32.81 30.27
N LEU A 157 -15.62 -31.70 29.67
CA LEU A 157 -16.39 -31.65 28.43
C LEU A 157 -15.67 -32.35 27.27
N SER A 158 -14.35 -32.19 27.18
CA SER A 158 -13.49 -32.88 26.20
C SER A 158 -13.59 -34.41 26.32
N LYS A 159 -13.56 -34.93 27.54
CA LYS A 159 -13.69 -36.38 27.81
C LYS A 159 -15.10 -36.89 27.44
N ASP A 160 -16.12 -36.12 27.83
CA ASP A 160 -17.53 -36.50 27.59
C ASP A 160 -17.86 -36.56 26.11
N LEU A 161 -17.35 -35.62 25.32
CA LEU A 161 -17.63 -35.47 23.90
C LEU A 161 -16.57 -36.11 23.00
N SER A 162 -15.45 -36.59 23.57
CA SER A 162 -14.29 -37.08 22.82
C SER A 162 -13.74 -36.04 21.84
N ILE A 163 -13.76 -34.75 22.22
CA ILE A 163 -13.18 -33.64 21.43
C ILE A 163 -11.80 -33.34 22.00
N PRO A 164 -10.73 -33.35 21.16
CA PRO A 164 -9.39 -33.10 21.63
C PRO A 164 -9.18 -31.65 22.15
N VAL A 165 -8.29 -31.49 23.14
CA VAL A 165 -7.94 -30.17 23.71
C VAL A 165 -6.61 -29.69 23.19
N VAL A 166 -6.47 -28.39 22.95
CA VAL A 166 -5.22 -27.71 22.58
C VAL A 166 -4.92 -26.55 23.53
N ALA A 167 -3.65 -26.37 23.88
CA ALA A 167 -3.18 -25.24 24.69
C ALA A 167 -2.74 -24.07 23.81
N THR A 168 -3.24 -22.85 24.09
CA THR A 168 -2.83 -21.63 23.40
C THR A 168 -2.52 -20.51 24.41
N ASN A 169 -2.06 -19.36 23.95
CA ASN A 169 -1.71 -18.25 24.84
C ASN A 169 -2.39 -16.91 24.49
N ASP A 170 -3.23 -16.87 23.46
CA ASP A 170 -3.93 -15.63 23.05
C ASP A 170 -2.95 -14.42 22.95
N CYS A 171 -1.88 -14.60 22.17
CA CYS A 171 -0.77 -13.65 22.11
C CYS A 171 -1.19 -12.33 21.47
N HIS A 172 -1.00 -11.22 22.18
CA HIS A 172 -1.30 -9.87 21.71
C HIS A 172 -0.04 -9.01 21.49
N TYR A 173 1.11 -9.45 22.01
CA TYR A 173 2.40 -8.77 21.87
C TYR A 173 3.57 -9.76 21.96
N GLY A 174 4.77 -9.31 21.56
CA GLY A 174 5.97 -10.15 21.49
C GLY A 174 6.54 -10.52 22.84
N GLU A 175 6.90 -9.51 23.62
CA GLU A 175 7.56 -9.65 24.91
C GLU A 175 6.63 -9.20 26.05
N ARG A 176 6.84 -9.71 27.27
CA ARG A 176 6.02 -9.34 28.43
C ARG A 176 6.03 -7.84 28.72
N GLU A 177 7.17 -7.19 28.53
CA GLU A 177 7.36 -5.74 28.70
C GLU A 177 6.57 -4.88 27.73
N ASP A 178 6.02 -5.47 26.67
CA ASP A 178 5.16 -4.78 25.69
C ASP A 178 3.73 -4.59 26.19
N SER A 179 3.37 -5.21 27.32
CA SER A 179 2.03 -5.10 27.94
C SER A 179 1.61 -3.66 28.20
N GLU A 180 2.53 -2.80 28.68
CA GLU A 180 2.25 -1.38 28.93
C GLU A 180 2.03 -0.62 27.62
N ALA A 181 2.86 -0.89 26.60
CA ALA A 181 2.70 -0.28 25.27
C ALA A 181 1.38 -0.71 24.62
N HIS A 182 0.98 -1.98 24.80
CA HIS A 182 -0.30 -2.48 24.34
C HIS A 182 -1.48 -1.81 25.07
N ASP A 183 -1.41 -1.61 26.39
CA ASP A 183 -2.44 -0.89 27.15
C ASP A 183 -2.60 0.58 26.66
N ILE A 184 -1.48 1.24 26.37
CA ILE A 184 -1.48 2.57 25.75
C ILE A 184 -2.11 2.52 24.35
N LEU A 185 -1.82 1.49 23.54
CA LEU A 185 -2.41 1.32 22.21
C LEU A 185 -3.93 1.16 22.27
N LEU A 186 -4.45 0.42 23.27
CA LEU A 186 -5.89 0.32 23.52
C LEU A 186 -6.51 1.68 23.88
N CYS A 187 -5.79 2.51 24.66
CA CYS A 187 -6.22 3.89 24.95
C CYS A 187 -6.21 4.76 23.69
N VAL A 188 -5.20 4.65 22.83
CA VAL A 188 -5.15 5.36 21.54
C VAL A 188 -6.34 4.98 20.66
N GLN A 189 -6.63 3.68 20.57
CA GLN A 189 -7.72 3.14 19.73
C GLN A 189 -9.11 3.56 20.23
N THR A 190 -9.32 3.58 21.54
CA THR A 190 -10.62 3.87 22.16
C THR A 190 -10.84 5.35 22.49
N GLY A 191 -9.81 6.20 22.27
CA GLY A 191 -9.87 7.63 22.60
C GLY A 191 -9.80 7.93 24.09
N LYS A 192 -9.34 6.98 24.90
CA LYS A 192 -9.22 7.06 26.36
C LYS A 192 -7.81 7.40 26.81
N THR A 193 -7.65 7.66 28.12
CA THR A 193 -6.35 7.79 28.80
C THR A 193 -6.13 6.61 29.74
N VAL A 194 -4.90 6.35 30.13
CA VAL A 194 -4.56 5.28 31.08
C VAL A 194 -5.18 5.50 32.47
N GLN A 195 -5.59 6.73 32.79
CA GLN A 195 -6.20 7.15 34.05
C GLN A 195 -7.73 6.94 34.09
N ASP A 196 -8.36 6.71 32.91
CA ASP A 196 -9.79 6.48 32.84
C ASP A 196 -10.16 5.13 33.49
N GLU A 197 -11.08 5.12 34.47
CA GLU A 197 -11.51 3.89 35.12
C GLU A 197 -12.32 2.98 34.19
N ASN A 198 -13.21 3.56 33.38
CA ASN A 198 -14.07 2.83 32.43
C ASN A 198 -13.43 2.78 31.05
N ARG A 199 -12.41 1.97 30.85
CA ARG A 199 -11.73 1.75 29.58
C ARG A 199 -11.48 0.28 29.29
N LEU A 200 -11.23 -0.04 28.05
CA LEU A 200 -10.74 -1.36 27.66
C LEU A 200 -9.31 -1.53 28.20
N LYS A 201 -9.09 -2.58 28.97
CA LYS A 201 -7.81 -2.94 29.56
C LYS A 201 -7.70 -4.46 29.61
N MET A 202 -6.52 -5.00 29.33
CA MET A 202 -6.21 -6.41 29.63
C MET A 202 -5.90 -6.57 31.12
N GLU A 203 -6.47 -7.60 31.73
CA GLU A 203 -6.33 -7.85 33.18
C GLU A 203 -5.05 -8.61 33.50
N THR A 204 -4.18 -8.87 32.52
CA THR A 204 -2.96 -9.67 32.64
C THR A 204 -1.86 -9.15 31.72
N ASP A 205 -0.60 -9.40 32.07
CA ASP A 205 0.58 -9.19 31.24
C ASP A 205 1.09 -10.49 30.60
N GLU A 206 0.32 -11.58 30.67
CA GLU A 206 0.70 -12.91 30.21
C GLU A 206 0.39 -13.17 28.71
N LEU A 207 -0.08 -12.18 27.97
CA LEU A 207 -0.49 -12.31 26.55
C LEU A 207 0.70 -12.15 25.57
N PHE A 208 1.91 -12.48 26.01
CA PHE A 208 3.11 -12.44 25.18
C PHE A 208 3.42 -13.78 24.52
N VAL A 209 4.36 -13.81 23.57
CA VAL A 209 4.80 -15.06 22.91
C VAL A 209 5.66 -15.85 23.88
N LYS A 210 5.06 -16.84 24.57
CA LYS A 210 5.75 -17.70 25.55
C LYS A 210 6.63 -18.73 24.88
N SER A 211 7.77 -19.05 25.50
CA SER A 211 8.63 -20.16 25.09
C SER A 211 7.93 -21.52 25.31
N ALA A 212 8.41 -22.56 24.61
CA ALA A 212 7.90 -23.92 24.78
C ALA A 212 7.99 -24.42 26.24
N GLU A 213 9.05 -24.01 26.98
CA GLU A 213 9.25 -24.37 28.39
C GLU A 213 8.19 -23.71 29.26
N LEU A 214 7.87 -22.42 29.03
CA LEU A 214 6.83 -21.71 29.78
C LEU A 214 5.45 -22.31 29.47
N MET A 215 5.16 -22.65 28.22
CA MET A 215 3.90 -23.33 27.86
C MET A 215 3.79 -24.70 28.55
N LYS A 216 4.83 -25.55 28.47
CA LYS A 216 4.83 -26.86 29.13
C LYS A 216 4.64 -26.74 30.64
N LYS A 217 5.24 -25.73 31.30
CA LYS A 217 5.09 -25.47 32.72
C LYS A 217 3.67 -25.00 33.07
N GLY A 218 3.03 -24.19 32.23
CA GLY A 218 1.67 -23.69 32.46
C GLY A 218 0.61 -24.76 32.31
N PHE A 219 0.89 -25.79 31.53
CA PHE A 219 -0.04 -26.90 31.22
C PHE A 219 0.50 -28.28 31.65
N ASP A 220 1.28 -28.34 32.77
CA ASP A 220 1.84 -29.57 33.31
C ASP A 220 0.77 -30.59 33.72
N TYR A 221 -0.45 -30.12 33.99
CA TYR A 221 -1.63 -30.93 34.28
C TYR A 221 -2.30 -31.53 33.02
N CYS A 222 -1.94 -31.09 31.82
CA CYS A 222 -2.49 -31.57 30.52
C CYS A 222 -1.43 -31.44 29.39
N PRO A 223 -0.30 -32.17 29.47
CA PRO A 223 0.82 -32.03 28.53
C PRO A 223 0.43 -32.34 27.09
N GLU A 224 -0.52 -33.25 26.88
CA GLU A 224 -1.04 -33.60 25.56
C GLU A 224 -1.69 -32.41 24.83
N ALA A 225 -2.19 -31.41 25.55
CA ALA A 225 -2.73 -30.19 24.93
C ALA A 225 -1.63 -29.32 24.31
N VAL A 226 -0.41 -29.33 24.88
CA VAL A 226 0.76 -28.66 24.31
C VAL A 226 1.31 -29.44 23.12
N GLU A 227 1.43 -30.77 23.24
CA GLU A 227 1.90 -31.63 22.14
C GLU A 227 1.00 -31.51 20.90
N ARG A 228 -0.30 -31.34 21.10
CA ARG A 228 -1.29 -31.17 20.02
C ARG A 228 -1.09 -29.91 19.19
N THR A 229 -0.39 -28.90 19.69
CA THR A 229 0.01 -27.76 18.88
C THR A 229 0.90 -28.13 17.70
N VAL A 230 1.76 -29.16 17.89
CA VAL A 230 2.62 -29.69 16.83
C VAL A 230 1.78 -30.46 15.80
N GLU A 231 0.84 -31.30 16.24
CA GLU A 231 -0.11 -32.02 15.37
C GLU A 231 -0.87 -31.03 14.48
N ILE A 232 -1.42 -29.96 15.06
CA ILE A 232 -2.13 -28.90 14.32
C ILE A 232 -1.19 -28.22 13.32
N ALA A 233 0.04 -27.92 13.72
CA ALA A 233 1.03 -27.30 12.85
C ALA A 233 1.40 -28.19 11.66
N GLU A 234 1.50 -29.51 11.87
CA GLU A 234 1.76 -30.48 10.81
C GLU A 234 0.58 -30.60 9.82
N ARG A 235 -0.66 -30.40 10.28
CA ARG A 235 -1.87 -30.36 9.45
C ARG A 235 -2.01 -29.09 8.61
N CYS A 236 -1.33 -27.98 8.98
CA CYS A 236 -1.39 -26.70 8.28
C CYS A 236 -0.24 -26.59 7.26
N ASN A 237 -0.53 -26.80 5.98
CA ASN A 237 0.45 -26.80 4.88
C ASN A 237 -0.04 -25.89 3.74
N LEU A 238 -0.27 -24.61 4.07
CA LEU A 238 -0.67 -23.60 3.09
C LEU A 238 0.55 -23.18 2.26
N GLU A 239 0.43 -23.28 0.94
CA GLU A 239 1.38 -22.74 -0.01
C GLU A 239 0.72 -21.64 -0.84
N LEU A 240 1.27 -20.41 -0.74
CA LEU A 240 0.86 -19.26 -1.53
C LEU A 240 1.84 -19.04 -2.67
N GLU A 241 1.34 -19.01 -3.90
CA GLU A 241 2.17 -18.72 -5.07
C GLU A 241 2.41 -17.21 -5.22
N PHE A 242 3.69 -16.81 -5.24
CA PHE A 242 4.11 -15.44 -5.51
C PHE A 242 4.74 -15.32 -6.89
N GLY A 243 4.73 -14.10 -7.45
CA GLY A 243 5.37 -13.83 -8.75
C GLY A 243 4.55 -14.24 -9.97
N LYS A 244 3.36 -14.78 -9.79
CA LYS A 244 2.38 -14.97 -10.88
C LYS A 244 1.45 -13.77 -10.94
N TYR A 245 1.19 -13.29 -12.16
CA TYR A 245 0.23 -12.22 -12.43
C TYR A 245 -1.10 -12.82 -12.90
N HIS A 246 -2.17 -12.30 -12.34
CA HIS A 246 -3.53 -12.72 -12.66
C HIS A 246 -4.19 -11.66 -13.54
N PHE A 247 -4.06 -11.82 -14.87
CA PHE A 247 -4.66 -10.89 -15.84
C PHE A 247 -6.18 -11.07 -15.89
N PRO A 248 -6.95 -9.98 -16.01
CA PRO A 248 -8.36 -10.07 -16.33
C PRO A 248 -8.55 -10.76 -17.70
N HIS A 249 -9.65 -11.47 -17.85
CA HIS A 249 -9.97 -12.11 -19.13
C HIS A 249 -10.55 -11.08 -20.07
N PHE A 250 -9.99 -10.99 -21.27
CA PHE A 250 -10.48 -10.17 -22.37
C PHE A 250 -10.65 -11.06 -23.61
N GLU A 251 -11.84 -11.03 -24.20
CA GLU A 251 -12.15 -11.74 -25.44
C GLU A 251 -12.14 -10.77 -26.62
N PRO A 252 -11.22 -10.93 -27.59
CA PRO A 252 -11.20 -10.11 -28.76
C PRO A 252 -12.49 -10.30 -29.59
N PRO A 253 -13.05 -9.27 -30.21
CA PRO A 253 -14.12 -9.45 -31.18
C PRO A 253 -13.62 -10.29 -32.34
N LYS A 254 -14.52 -10.99 -33.05
CA LYS A 254 -14.25 -11.76 -34.28
C LYS A 254 -13.37 -13.03 -34.08
N ALA A 255 -13.30 -13.63 -32.92
CA ALA A 255 -12.52 -14.85 -32.65
C ALA A 255 -11.04 -14.77 -33.08
N MET A 256 -10.43 -13.61 -33.02
CA MET A 256 -9.02 -13.35 -33.29
C MET A 256 -8.15 -13.70 -32.07
N SER A 257 -6.85 -13.92 -32.28
CA SER A 257 -5.90 -13.94 -31.16
C SER A 257 -5.75 -12.54 -30.53
N LEU A 258 -5.31 -12.48 -29.27
CA LEU A 258 -5.03 -11.19 -28.61
C LEU A 258 -3.96 -10.39 -29.36
N ASP A 259 -2.92 -11.07 -29.86
CA ASP A 259 -1.82 -10.45 -30.60
C ASP A 259 -2.28 -9.88 -31.95
N ASP A 260 -3.10 -10.64 -32.70
CA ASP A 260 -3.62 -10.17 -33.99
C ASP A 260 -4.56 -8.98 -33.78
N TYR A 261 -5.40 -9.03 -32.75
CA TYR A 261 -6.30 -7.91 -32.44
C TYR A 261 -5.54 -6.66 -31.98
N LEU A 262 -4.51 -6.84 -31.15
CA LEU A 262 -3.62 -5.74 -30.75
C LEU A 262 -2.91 -5.12 -31.96
N ASN A 263 -2.40 -5.94 -32.86
CA ASN A 263 -1.76 -5.48 -34.08
C ASN A 263 -2.74 -4.72 -34.99
N GLU A 264 -3.97 -5.24 -35.22
CA GLU A 264 -5.01 -4.55 -35.99
C GLU A 264 -5.31 -3.17 -35.41
N LEU A 265 -5.54 -3.09 -34.09
CA LEU A 265 -5.82 -1.82 -33.40
C LEU A 265 -4.65 -0.84 -33.45
N ALA A 266 -3.41 -1.34 -33.24
CA ALA A 266 -2.22 -0.48 -33.25
C ALA A 266 -1.95 0.10 -34.65
N HIS A 267 -2.06 -0.71 -35.70
CA HIS A 267 -1.91 -0.23 -37.09
C HIS A 267 -2.99 0.80 -37.46
N LYS A 268 -4.26 0.48 -37.19
CA LYS A 268 -5.37 1.40 -37.43
C LYS A 268 -5.18 2.72 -36.67
N GLY A 269 -4.85 2.66 -35.39
CA GLY A 269 -4.65 3.85 -34.57
C GLY A 269 -3.42 4.66 -35.01
N LEU A 270 -2.35 4.01 -35.46
CA LEU A 270 -1.18 4.71 -36.01
C LEU A 270 -1.51 5.43 -37.31
N GLU A 271 -2.26 4.79 -38.21
CA GLU A 271 -2.75 5.45 -39.43
C GLU A 271 -3.61 6.67 -39.10
N GLU A 272 -4.52 6.57 -38.15
CA GLU A 272 -5.32 7.69 -37.65
C GLU A 272 -4.49 8.83 -37.06
N ARG A 273 -3.38 8.52 -36.37
CA ARG A 273 -2.45 9.51 -35.83
C ARG A 273 -1.56 10.18 -36.85
N LEU A 274 -1.26 9.50 -37.96
CA LEU A 274 -0.43 10.01 -39.07
C LEU A 274 -1.23 10.87 -40.06
N GLU A 275 -2.57 10.74 -40.11
CA GLU A 275 -3.43 11.59 -40.94
C GLU A 275 -3.88 12.82 -40.11
N PRO A 276 -3.34 14.03 -40.39
CA PRO A 276 -3.64 15.21 -39.57
C PRO A 276 -5.07 15.75 -39.70
N TYR A 277 -5.94 15.14 -40.50
CA TYR A 277 -7.27 15.67 -40.85
C TYR A 277 -8.36 14.60 -41.05
N LYS A 278 -8.51 13.61 -40.19
CA LYS A 278 -9.82 12.94 -40.12
C LYS A 278 -10.56 13.43 -38.90
N ALA A 279 -11.63 14.19 -39.17
CA ALA A 279 -12.61 14.60 -38.18
C ALA A 279 -12.90 13.45 -37.22
N ALA A 280 -12.80 13.72 -35.91
CA ALA A 280 -13.12 12.78 -34.88
C ALA A 280 -14.43 12.07 -35.21
N HIS A 281 -14.35 10.77 -35.53
CA HIS A 281 -15.50 9.93 -35.37
C HIS A 281 -15.70 9.83 -33.86
N PRO A 282 -16.90 10.16 -33.36
CA PRO A 282 -17.20 9.87 -31.98
C PRO A 282 -17.07 8.35 -31.80
N ASP A 283 -16.01 7.93 -31.09
CA ASP A 283 -15.84 6.52 -30.78
C ASP A 283 -17.10 6.06 -30.05
N GLU A 284 -17.60 4.87 -30.37
CA GLU A 284 -18.79 4.24 -29.74
C GLU A 284 -18.72 4.20 -28.18
N TYR A 285 -17.60 4.62 -27.62
CA TYR A 285 -17.28 4.63 -26.17
C TYR A 285 -16.93 6.01 -25.62
N ASP A 286 -17.16 7.11 -26.36
CA ASP A 286 -16.93 8.45 -25.83
C ASP A 286 -18.07 8.84 -24.88
N HIS A 287 -17.82 8.64 -23.57
CA HIS A 287 -18.74 9.10 -22.52
C HIS A 287 -18.57 10.59 -22.18
N GLY A 288 -17.82 11.35 -22.98
CA GLY A 288 -17.55 12.77 -22.75
C GLY A 288 -16.74 13.05 -21.48
N ILE A 289 -15.98 12.06 -20.98
CA ILE A 289 -15.13 12.20 -19.78
C ILE A 289 -13.72 12.60 -20.23
N PRO A 290 -13.23 13.82 -19.90
CA PRO A 290 -11.87 14.23 -20.23
C PRO A 290 -10.82 13.34 -19.60
N VAL A 291 -9.87 12.90 -20.41
CA VAL A 291 -8.71 12.07 -20.02
C VAL A 291 -7.43 12.89 -20.20
N GLY A 292 -6.45 12.70 -19.35
CA GLY A 292 -5.14 13.35 -19.46
C GLY A 292 -4.30 12.75 -20.62
N PRO A 293 -3.30 13.50 -21.10
CA PRO A 293 -2.49 13.09 -22.26
C PRO A 293 -1.55 11.90 -21.99
N GLY A 294 -1.54 11.40 -20.78
CA GLY A 294 -0.65 10.34 -20.33
C GLY A 294 0.37 10.81 -19.30
N ARG A 295 0.85 9.88 -18.51
CA ARG A 295 1.87 10.11 -17.47
C ARG A 295 2.72 8.87 -17.24
N GLY A 296 3.79 9.05 -16.42
CA GLY A 296 4.65 7.94 -16.02
C GLY A 296 5.41 7.30 -17.19
N SER A 297 5.64 6.00 -17.09
CA SER A 297 6.41 5.26 -18.10
C SER A 297 5.61 4.87 -19.33
N ALA A 298 4.28 4.78 -19.23
CA ALA A 298 3.41 4.40 -20.35
C ALA A 298 3.49 5.38 -21.54
N ALA A 299 3.79 6.66 -21.27
CA ALA A 299 4.01 7.67 -22.32
C ALA A 299 5.18 7.37 -23.27
N GLY A 300 6.13 6.48 -22.88
CA GLY A 300 7.22 6.01 -23.75
C GLY A 300 6.82 4.93 -24.75
N SER A 301 5.57 4.47 -24.75
CA SER A 301 5.09 3.42 -25.65
C SER A 301 4.40 3.99 -26.89
N LEU A 302 4.98 3.71 -28.08
CA LEU A 302 4.34 4.05 -29.36
C LEU A 302 3.03 3.28 -29.57
N VAL A 303 2.94 2.04 -29.06
CA VAL A 303 1.69 1.25 -29.11
C VAL A 303 0.60 1.90 -28.25
N ALA A 304 0.93 2.35 -27.02
CA ALA A 304 -0.03 3.07 -26.19
C ALA A 304 -0.50 4.38 -26.83
N TYR A 305 0.39 5.09 -27.52
CA TYR A 305 0.04 6.28 -28.31
C TYR A 305 -0.88 5.92 -29.49
N ALA A 306 -0.56 4.89 -30.27
CA ALA A 306 -1.39 4.41 -31.38
C ALA A 306 -2.79 3.98 -30.89
N LEU A 307 -2.87 3.28 -29.76
CA LEU A 307 -4.14 2.84 -29.17
C LEU A 307 -4.93 3.97 -28.46
N LYS A 308 -4.47 5.21 -28.53
CA LYS A 308 -5.07 6.39 -27.86
C LYS A 308 -5.17 6.27 -26.33
N ILE A 309 -4.32 5.42 -25.75
CA ILE A 309 -4.15 5.34 -24.28
C ILE A 309 -3.37 6.55 -23.77
N THR A 310 -2.44 7.06 -24.59
CA THR A 310 -1.70 8.31 -24.36
C THR A 310 -1.79 9.22 -25.58
N ASP A 311 -1.70 10.54 -25.35
CA ASP A 311 -1.72 11.57 -26.41
C ASP A 311 -0.36 12.25 -26.61
N LEU A 312 0.70 11.68 -26.03
CA LEU A 312 2.08 12.13 -26.17
C LEU A 312 2.80 11.25 -27.20
N ASP A 313 3.27 11.84 -28.30
CA ASP A 313 4.12 11.16 -29.26
C ASP A 313 5.50 10.88 -28.64
N PRO A 314 5.85 9.62 -28.33
CA PRO A 314 7.11 9.29 -27.69
C PRO A 314 8.32 9.60 -28.55
N ILE A 315 8.20 9.55 -29.88
CA ILE A 315 9.29 9.84 -30.82
C ILE A 315 9.59 11.33 -30.80
N ARG A 316 8.57 12.18 -30.92
CA ARG A 316 8.70 13.63 -30.90
C ARG A 316 9.33 14.14 -29.59
N HIS A 317 9.03 13.51 -28.46
CA HIS A 317 9.53 13.91 -27.15
C HIS A 317 10.74 13.10 -26.66
N GLY A 318 11.32 12.24 -27.51
CA GLY A 318 12.51 11.44 -27.17
C GLY A 318 12.32 10.52 -25.97
N LEU A 319 11.10 10.01 -25.74
CA LEU A 319 10.79 9.13 -24.64
C LEU A 319 11.25 7.69 -24.92
N LEU A 320 11.74 7.02 -23.89
CA LEU A 320 12.35 5.69 -24.01
C LEU A 320 11.35 4.59 -23.67
N PHE A 321 11.18 3.64 -24.61
CA PHE A 321 10.26 2.50 -24.46
C PHE A 321 10.67 1.56 -23.32
N GLU A 322 11.98 1.37 -23.08
CA GLU A 322 12.53 0.50 -22.06
C GLU A 322 12.20 0.95 -20.63
N ARG A 323 11.80 2.23 -20.45
CA ARG A 323 11.19 2.71 -19.21
C ARG A 323 9.83 2.08 -18.92
N PHE A 324 9.06 1.77 -19.95
CA PHE A 324 7.73 1.18 -19.86
C PHE A 324 7.81 -0.35 -19.82
N LEU A 325 8.38 -0.96 -20.85
CA LEU A 325 8.59 -2.40 -20.92
C LEU A 325 10.06 -2.71 -21.16
N ASN A 326 10.62 -3.58 -20.31
CA ASN A 326 12.01 -3.94 -20.31
C ASN A 326 12.14 -5.44 -20.08
N PRO A 327 12.73 -6.22 -21.03
CA PRO A 327 12.88 -7.68 -20.90
C PRO A 327 13.78 -8.10 -19.72
N GLU A 328 14.69 -7.23 -19.30
CA GLU A 328 15.57 -7.45 -18.14
C GLU A 328 14.84 -7.19 -16.80
N ARG A 329 13.64 -6.64 -16.87
CA ARG A 329 12.80 -6.30 -15.72
C ARG A 329 11.69 -7.34 -15.53
N ARG A 330 11.65 -7.97 -14.35
CA ARG A 330 10.62 -8.95 -13.99
C ARG A 330 9.33 -8.34 -13.40
N SER A 331 9.23 -7.02 -13.26
CA SER A 331 8.03 -6.36 -12.72
C SER A 331 7.14 -5.82 -13.84
N MET A 332 5.83 -5.97 -13.66
CA MET A 332 4.83 -5.38 -14.58
C MET A 332 4.96 -3.85 -14.62
N PRO A 333 4.67 -3.24 -15.79
CA PRO A 333 4.57 -1.79 -15.89
C PRO A 333 3.37 -1.29 -15.08
N ASP A 334 3.51 -0.09 -14.52
CA ASP A 334 2.43 0.65 -13.87
C ASP A 334 1.79 1.59 -14.91
N ILE A 335 0.48 1.54 -15.04
CA ILE A 335 -0.26 2.39 -15.98
C ILE A 335 -1.16 3.31 -15.18
N ASP A 336 -0.79 4.59 -15.17
CA ASP A 336 -1.53 5.66 -14.52
C ASP A 336 -2.35 6.42 -15.57
N VAL A 337 -3.63 6.62 -15.29
CA VAL A 337 -4.51 7.40 -16.17
C VAL A 337 -5.17 8.52 -15.38
N ASP A 338 -5.02 9.75 -15.87
CA ASP A 338 -5.69 10.93 -15.32
C ASP A 338 -7.07 11.10 -15.94
N PHE A 339 -8.10 11.14 -15.09
CA PHE A 339 -9.48 11.43 -15.49
C PHE A 339 -9.95 12.76 -14.89
N CYS A 340 -10.91 13.39 -15.56
CA CYS A 340 -11.69 14.46 -14.95
C CYS A 340 -12.28 13.96 -13.61
N ILE A 341 -12.14 14.75 -12.54
CA ILE A 341 -12.56 14.32 -11.21
C ILE A 341 -14.07 14.00 -11.13
N ARG A 342 -14.90 14.69 -11.92
CA ARG A 342 -16.36 14.43 -11.98
C ARG A 342 -16.71 13.11 -12.67
N GLY A 343 -15.88 12.69 -13.66
CA GLY A 343 -16.12 11.48 -14.46
C GLY A 343 -15.47 10.22 -13.92
N ARG A 344 -14.49 10.34 -13.02
CA ARG A 344 -13.70 9.21 -12.51
C ARG A 344 -14.56 8.06 -11.96
N ASP A 345 -15.58 8.37 -11.17
CA ASP A 345 -16.43 7.34 -10.56
C ASP A 345 -17.30 6.62 -11.60
N GLN A 346 -17.64 7.30 -12.71
CA GLN A 346 -18.32 6.67 -13.84
C GLN A 346 -17.39 5.67 -14.55
N VAL A 347 -16.11 5.99 -14.70
CA VAL A 347 -15.10 5.07 -15.24
C VAL A 347 -14.96 3.81 -14.37
N ILE A 348 -14.85 3.98 -13.04
CA ILE A 348 -14.79 2.84 -12.12
C ILE A 348 -16.05 1.97 -12.23
N ARG A 349 -17.22 2.58 -12.35
CA ARG A 349 -18.49 1.87 -12.55
C ARG A 349 -18.50 1.09 -13.86
N TYR A 350 -18.11 1.71 -14.96
CA TYR A 350 -17.98 1.06 -16.26
C TYR A 350 -17.04 -0.16 -16.20
N VAL A 351 -15.89 -0.04 -15.54
CA VAL A 351 -14.94 -1.15 -15.38
C VAL A 351 -15.57 -2.29 -14.57
N LYS A 352 -16.32 -1.97 -13.50
CA LYS A 352 -17.06 -2.98 -12.72
C LYS A 352 -18.14 -3.68 -13.55
N GLU A 353 -18.86 -2.95 -14.38
CA GLU A 353 -19.89 -3.51 -15.26
C GLU A 353 -19.28 -4.39 -16.34
N LYS A 354 -18.17 -3.96 -16.95
CA LYS A 354 -17.48 -4.68 -18.03
C LYS A 354 -16.80 -5.97 -17.58
N TYR A 355 -16.11 -5.96 -16.44
CA TYR A 355 -15.27 -7.08 -15.97
C TYR A 355 -15.91 -7.91 -14.86
N GLY A 356 -16.98 -7.44 -14.26
CA GLY A 356 -17.67 -8.04 -13.11
C GLY A 356 -17.39 -7.31 -11.80
N SER A 357 -18.43 -7.02 -11.04
CA SER A 357 -18.34 -6.32 -9.76
C SER A 357 -17.60 -7.10 -8.68
N ASP A 358 -17.53 -8.42 -8.81
CA ASP A 358 -16.80 -9.35 -7.95
C ASP A 358 -15.29 -9.47 -8.31
N LYS A 359 -14.88 -8.92 -9.47
CA LYS A 359 -13.51 -8.97 -10.01
C LYS A 359 -12.79 -7.62 -9.98
N VAL A 360 -13.46 -6.57 -9.55
CA VAL A 360 -12.94 -5.20 -9.54
C VAL A 360 -13.13 -4.56 -8.17
N ALA A 361 -12.05 -4.12 -7.54
CA ALA A 361 -12.10 -3.39 -6.27
C ALA A 361 -11.04 -2.31 -6.19
N GLN A 362 -11.26 -1.32 -5.31
CA GLN A 362 -10.25 -0.33 -4.96
C GLN A 362 -9.23 -0.94 -3.98
N ILE A 363 -8.00 -0.42 -3.99
CA ILE A 363 -6.93 -0.90 -3.11
C ILE A 363 -7.08 -0.30 -1.72
N ALA A 364 -6.90 -1.13 -0.69
CA ALA A 364 -6.77 -0.67 0.69
C ALA A 364 -5.36 -0.12 0.93
N THR A 365 -5.27 0.99 1.63
CA THR A 365 -4.03 1.55 2.15
C THR A 365 -4.05 1.54 3.67
N PHE A 366 -2.89 1.28 4.26
CA PHE A 366 -2.74 1.23 5.71
C PHE A 366 -1.88 2.40 6.17
N GLY A 367 -2.49 3.28 6.97
CA GLY A 367 -1.76 4.35 7.64
C GLY A 367 -1.00 3.80 8.83
N THR A 368 0.26 4.20 9.01
CA THR A 368 1.10 3.81 10.13
C THR A 368 1.30 4.95 11.12
N LEU A 369 1.59 4.61 12.37
CA LEU A 369 2.00 5.56 13.41
C LEU A 369 3.42 6.04 13.11
N LYS A 370 3.56 7.20 12.47
CA LYS A 370 4.85 7.87 12.28
C LYS A 370 5.27 8.61 13.54
N ALA A 371 6.57 8.91 13.70
CA ALA A 371 7.17 9.53 14.88
C ALA A 371 6.35 10.65 15.52
N LYS A 372 5.94 11.67 14.74
CA LYS A 372 5.14 12.80 15.26
C LYS A 372 3.74 12.39 15.71
N ALA A 373 3.13 11.44 15.00
CA ALA A 373 1.81 10.91 15.36
C ALA A 373 1.90 10.04 16.61
N ALA A 374 2.92 9.19 16.71
CA ALA A 374 3.15 8.36 17.89
C ALA A 374 3.32 9.21 19.15
N ILE A 375 4.14 10.26 19.12
CA ILE A 375 4.31 11.19 20.25
C ILE A 375 2.96 11.80 20.68
N ARG A 376 2.14 12.29 19.73
CA ARG A 376 0.87 12.94 20.07
C ARG A 376 -0.17 11.96 20.61
N ASP A 377 -0.29 10.79 19.98
CA ASP A 377 -1.28 9.80 20.38
C ASP A 377 -0.92 9.14 21.73
N VAL A 378 0.34 8.76 21.92
CA VAL A 378 0.85 8.21 23.19
C VAL A 378 0.77 9.26 24.30
N GLY A 379 1.18 10.51 24.02
CA GLY A 379 1.11 11.59 24.99
C GLY A 379 -0.32 11.86 25.43
N ARG A 380 -1.28 11.88 24.52
CA ARG A 380 -2.70 11.98 24.86
C ARG A 380 -3.15 10.81 25.76
N ALA A 381 -2.77 9.58 25.41
CA ALA A 381 -3.11 8.40 26.20
C ALA A 381 -2.49 8.45 27.63
N LEU A 382 -1.30 9.02 27.77
CA LEU A 382 -0.62 9.21 29.07
C LEU A 382 -1.10 10.46 29.84
N GLY A 383 -2.06 11.23 29.31
CA GLY A 383 -2.62 12.40 29.97
C GLY A 383 -1.85 13.71 29.78
N PHE A 384 -0.92 13.79 28.83
CA PHE A 384 -0.31 15.07 28.44
C PHE A 384 -1.33 15.96 27.72
N SER A 385 -1.18 17.27 27.89
CA SER A 385 -1.92 18.24 27.13
C SER A 385 -1.49 18.24 25.64
N PHE A 386 -2.36 18.74 24.77
CA PHE A 386 -2.04 18.91 23.35
C PHE A 386 -0.81 19.80 23.15
N ALA A 387 -0.69 20.89 23.94
CA ALA A 387 0.43 21.83 23.82
C ALA A 387 1.79 21.17 24.18
N GLU A 388 1.83 20.35 25.23
CA GLU A 388 3.03 19.61 25.62
C GLU A 388 3.44 18.60 24.55
N THR A 389 2.49 17.79 24.08
CA THR A 389 2.78 16.78 23.03
C THR A 389 3.17 17.41 21.72
N ASP A 390 2.55 18.53 21.33
CA ASP A 390 2.87 19.24 20.09
C ASP A 390 4.26 19.91 20.15
N ALA A 391 4.65 20.44 21.31
CA ALA A 391 5.98 20.99 21.52
C ALA A 391 7.06 19.91 21.34
N ILE A 392 6.86 18.72 21.92
CA ILE A 392 7.78 17.58 21.77
C ILE A 392 7.79 17.09 20.32
N ALA A 393 6.63 16.91 19.69
CA ALA A 393 6.51 16.40 18.32
C ALA A 393 7.15 17.35 17.27
N LYS A 394 7.18 18.65 17.52
CA LYS A 394 7.85 19.65 16.67
C LYS A 394 9.37 19.54 16.69
N LEU A 395 9.97 18.92 17.70
CA LEU A 395 11.40 18.65 17.75
C LEU A 395 11.83 17.55 16.78
N VAL A 396 10.92 16.67 16.38
CA VAL A 396 11.23 15.66 15.33
C VAL A 396 11.52 16.41 14.03
N PRO A 397 12.70 16.20 13.41
CA PRO A 397 13.11 16.91 12.19
C PRO A 397 12.08 16.79 11.07
N ALA A 398 12.06 17.75 10.18
CA ALA A 398 11.25 17.67 8.97
C ALA A 398 11.78 16.56 8.03
N PRO A 399 10.92 15.91 7.25
CA PRO A 399 11.34 14.93 6.27
C PRO A 399 12.41 15.51 5.33
N LYS A 400 13.45 14.75 5.06
CA LYS A 400 14.47 15.12 4.08
C LYS A 400 14.29 14.28 2.83
N GLN A 401 14.20 14.93 1.67
CA GLN A 401 13.98 14.27 0.37
C GLN A 401 12.76 13.31 0.34
N GLY A 402 11.71 13.61 1.12
CA GLY A 402 10.50 12.79 1.19
C GLY A 402 10.56 11.59 2.14
N PHE A 403 11.69 11.36 2.82
CA PHE A 403 11.83 10.32 3.83
C PHE A 403 11.64 10.88 5.24
N ASP A 404 10.73 10.26 6.00
CA ASP A 404 10.52 10.59 7.40
C ASP A 404 11.65 9.99 8.25
N TYR A 405 12.06 10.70 9.28
CA TYR A 405 12.98 10.16 10.29
C TYR A 405 12.23 9.29 11.30
N SER A 406 12.82 8.16 11.67
CA SER A 406 12.35 7.38 12.81
C SER A 406 12.53 8.19 14.11
N LEU A 407 11.75 7.85 15.14
CA LEU A 407 11.90 8.49 16.43
C LEU A 407 13.28 8.23 17.04
N SER A 408 13.85 7.05 16.78
CA SER A 408 15.22 6.71 17.18
C SER A 408 16.27 7.61 16.51
N ASP A 409 16.09 7.95 15.22
CA ASP A 409 17.00 8.86 14.52
C ASP A 409 16.78 10.31 14.97
N ALA A 410 15.52 10.71 15.18
CA ALA A 410 15.20 12.03 15.70
C ALA A 410 15.85 12.30 17.06
N ILE A 411 15.86 11.29 17.97
CA ILE A 411 16.54 11.39 19.27
C ILE A 411 18.05 11.62 19.09
N LYS A 412 18.70 10.93 18.14
CA LYS A 412 20.14 11.12 17.87
C LYS A 412 20.46 12.49 17.32
N MET A 413 19.57 13.05 16.49
CA MET A 413 19.79 14.28 15.75
C MET A 413 19.42 15.57 16.51
N GLU A 414 18.47 15.49 17.46
CA GLU A 414 17.94 16.67 18.16
C GLU A 414 18.34 16.65 19.64
N PRO A 415 19.38 17.43 20.04
CA PRO A 415 19.88 17.47 21.42
C PRO A 415 18.81 17.90 22.45
N ARG A 416 17.89 18.81 22.06
CA ARG A 416 16.82 19.28 22.96
C ARG A 416 15.86 18.16 23.31
N LEU A 417 15.60 17.22 22.40
CA LEU A 417 14.78 16.05 22.69
C LEU A 417 15.47 15.14 23.71
N GLN A 418 16.79 14.95 23.58
CA GLN A 418 17.59 14.19 24.56
C GLN A 418 17.60 14.87 25.93
N GLU A 419 17.71 16.19 25.98
CA GLU A 419 17.69 16.96 27.22
C GLU A 419 16.35 16.88 27.93
N MET A 420 15.23 17.00 27.18
CA MET A 420 13.88 16.81 27.73
C MET A 420 13.66 15.42 28.28
N MET A 421 14.15 14.37 27.61
CA MET A 421 14.08 12.98 28.12
C MET A 421 14.89 12.79 29.41
N LYS A 422 16.02 13.51 29.56
CA LYS A 422 16.85 13.42 30.80
C LYS A 422 16.26 14.22 31.96
N SER A 423 15.62 15.35 31.68
CA SER A 423 15.12 16.28 32.69
C SER A 423 13.71 15.95 33.18
N ASP A 424 12.85 15.32 32.34
CA ASP A 424 11.48 14.93 32.71
C ASP A 424 11.25 13.43 32.48
N PRO A 425 11.11 12.62 33.56
CA PRO A 425 10.81 11.19 33.46
C PRO A 425 9.50 10.89 32.70
N ARG A 426 8.52 11.79 32.72
CA ARG A 426 7.27 11.61 31.98
C ARG A 426 7.53 11.66 30.46
N VAL A 427 8.40 12.60 30.02
CA VAL A 427 8.80 12.70 28.63
C VAL A 427 9.60 11.46 28.20
N GLN A 428 10.50 10.98 29.06
CA GLN A 428 11.25 9.75 28.80
C GLN A 428 10.30 8.55 28.61
N ASN A 429 9.31 8.40 29.50
CA ASN A 429 8.30 7.35 29.42
C ASN A 429 7.47 7.46 28.12
N LEU A 430 7.00 8.66 27.80
CA LEU A 430 6.27 8.94 26.56
C LEU A 430 7.08 8.52 25.32
N ILE A 431 8.33 8.92 25.24
CA ILE A 431 9.20 8.62 24.08
C ILE A 431 9.50 7.13 23.99
N ASN A 432 9.71 6.44 25.12
CA ASN A 432 9.95 5.01 25.12
C ASN A 432 8.75 4.22 24.56
N HIS A 433 7.53 4.54 25.00
CA HIS A 433 6.32 3.91 24.46
C HIS A 433 6.04 4.33 23.00
N ALA A 434 6.27 5.60 22.67
CA ALA A 434 6.11 6.06 21.28
C ALA A 434 7.04 5.32 20.31
N ARG A 435 8.27 5.00 20.72
CA ARG A 435 9.22 4.18 19.91
C ARG A 435 8.75 2.74 19.72
N ARG A 436 8.11 2.14 20.74
CA ARG A 436 7.57 0.76 20.64
C ARG A 436 6.35 0.71 19.72
N LEU A 437 5.56 1.78 19.67
CA LEU A 437 4.34 1.86 18.86
C LEU A 437 4.56 2.49 17.48
N GLU A 438 5.73 3.10 17.24
CA GLU A 438 6.09 3.66 15.92
C GLU A 438 6.09 2.57 14.85
N GLY A 439 5.52 2.85 13.69
CA GLY A 439 5.45 1.93 12.55
C GLY A 439 4.23 1.00 12.57
N LEU A 440 3.55 0.83 13.70
CA LEU A 440 2.34 0.00 13.74
C LEU A 440 1.22 0.57 12.87
N THR A 441 0.47 -0.32 12.25
CA THR A 441 -0.72 0.03 11.46
C THR A 441 -1.78 0.65 12.37
N ARG A 442 -2.31 1.81 11.97
CA ARG A 442 -3.29 2.57 12.73
C ARG A 442 -4.71 2.46 12.19
N HIS A 443 -4.87 2.61 10.89
CA HIS A 443 -6.17 2.54 10.21
C HIS A 443 -6.00 2.09 8.77
N ALA A 444 -7.04 1.48 8.24
CA ALA A 444 -7.20 1.22 6.81
C ALA A 444 -7.99 2.35 6.16
N SER A 445 -7.65 2.69 4.95
CA SER A 445 -8.36 3.65 4.10
C SER A 445 -8.33 3.20 2.65
N THR A 446 -9.19 3.77 1.82
CA THR A 446 -9.21 3.49 0.39
C THR A 446 -8.10 4.26 -0.32
N HIS A 447 -7.36 3.59 -1.20
CA HIS A 447 -6.38 4.25 -2.06
C HIS A 447 -7.06 5.26 -2.99
N ALA A 448 -6.49 6.44 -3.10
CA ALA A 448 -7.11 7.54 -3.84
C ALA A 448 -7.34 7.24 -5.35
N ALA A 449 -6.55 6.33 -5.94
CA ALA A 449 -6.54 6.07 -7.37
C ALA A 449 -6.57 4.58 -7.73
N GLY A 450 -5.96 3.72 -6.91
CA GLY A 450 -5.67 2.33 -7.24
C GLY A 450 -6.91 1.46 -7.33
N VAL A 451 -7.06 0.81 -8.48
CA VAL A 451 -8.11 -0.19 -8.76
C VAL A 451 -7.42 -1.48 -9.22
N VAL A 452 -7.82 -2.60 -8.67
CA VAL A 452 -7.34 -3.92 -9.09
C VAL A 452 -8.40 -4.66 -9.89
N LEU A 453 -7.92 -5.40 -10.88
CA LEU A 453 -8.73 -6.28 -11.72
C LEU A 453 -8.16 -7.70 -11.63
N SER A 454 -9.05 -8.70 -11.66
CA SER A 454 -8.67 -10.11 -11.58
C SER A 454 -9.42 -10.97 -12.59
N LYS A 455 -8.86 -12.17 -12.86
CA LYS A 455 -9.50 -13.18 -13.72
C LYS A 455 -10.66 -13.90 -13.01
N LEU A 456 -10.44 -14.30 -11.77
CA LEU A 456 -11.43 -14.95 -10.90
C LEU A 456 -12.01 -13.93 -9.92
N PRO A 457 -13.10 -14.25 -9.21
CA PRO A 457 -13.58 -13.39 -8.12
C PRO A 457 -12.46 -13.05 -7.15
N LEU A 458 -12.39 -11.79 -6.73
CA LEU A 458 -11.32 -11.28 -5.85
C LEU A 458 -11.22 -12.05 -4.53
N VAL A 459 -12.34 -12.56 -4.03
CA VAL A 459 -12.40 -13.35 -2.79
C VAL A 459 -11.68 -14.71 -2.89
N ASP A 460 -11.35 -15.16 -4.09
CA ASP A 460 -10.53 -16.37 -4.28
C ASP A 460 -9.03 -16.11 -4.11
N TYR A 461 -8.62 -14.84 -4.07
CA TYR A 461 -7.25 -14.41 -3.86
C TYR A 461 -7.05 -13.81 -2.46
N LEU A 462 -7.94 -12.92 -2.03
CA LEU A 462 -7.81 -12.10 -0.81
C LEU A 462 -9.19 -11.79 -0.20
N PRO A 463 -9.26 -11.59 1.12
CA PRO A 463 -10.49 -11.11 1.74
C PRO A 463 -10.79 -9.68 1.31
N LEU A 464 -12.06 -9.36 1.15
CA LEU A 464 -12.56 -8.02 0.89
C LEU A 464 -13.06 -7.41 2.20
N CYS A 465 -12.78 -6.13 2.39
CA CYS A 465 -13.47 -5.32 3.40
C CYS A 465 -14.27 -4.20 2.72
N VAL A 466 -15.23 -3.64 3.42
CA VAL A 466 -16.12 -2.60 2.91
C VAL A 466 -15.86 -1.32 3.70
N ASP A 467 -15.62 -0.22 3.00
CA ASP A 467 -15.71 1.12 3.55
C ASP A 467 -17.05 1.77 3.18
N LYS A 468 -17.19 3.07 3.42
CA LYS A 468 -18.40 3.81 3.10
C LYS A 468 -18.67 3.92 1.59
N GLU A 469 -17.68 3.67 0.76
CA GLU A 469 -17.70 3.88 -0.69
C GLU A 469 -17.60 2.58 -1.51
N GLY A 470 -17.35 1.44 -0.88
CA GLY A 470 -17.29 0.15 -1.58
C GLY A 470 -16.24 -0.81 -1.05
N GLY A 471 -16.04 -1.93 -1.76
CA GLY A 471 -15.09 -2.96 -1.38
C GLY A 471 -13.63 -2.56 -1.57
N MET A 472 -12.79 -2.88 -0.61
CA MET A 472 -11.34 -2.69 -0.62
C MET A 472 -10.62 -4.03 -0.55
N VAL A 473 -9.44 -4.10 -1.16
CA VAL A 473 -8.60 -5.31 -1.18
C VAL A 473 -7.12 -4.92 -1.08
N THR A 474 -6.31 -5.77 -0.44
CA THR A 474 -4.86 -5.62 -0.49
C THR A 474 -4.31 -6.12 -1.83
N GLN A 475 -3.19 -5.57 -2.29
CA GLN A 475 -2.59 -5.97 -3.57
C GLN A 475 -1.79 -7.27 -3.43
N PHE A 476 -2.20 -8.32 -4.16
CA PHE A 476 -1.51 -9.62 -4.18
C PHE A 476 -1.49 -10.21 -5.60
N GLY A 477 -0.42 -9.97 -6.35
CA GLY A 477 -0.30 -10.50 -7.72
C GLY A 477 -1.39 -10.04 -8.70
N LEU A 478 -2.25 -9.11 -8.29
CA LEU A 478 -3.31 -8.54 -9.09
C LEU A 478 -2.79 -7.35 -9.90
N ILE A 479 -3.39 -7.14 -11.07
CA ILE A 479 -3.04 -5.97 -11.89
C ILE A 479 -3.68 -4.74 -11.31
N LYS A 480 -2.84 -3.75 -11.03
CA LYS A 480 -3.22 -2.44 -10.53
C LYS A 480 -3.32 -1.45 -11.70
N PHE A 481 -4.38 -0.66 -11.69
CA PHE A 481 -4.53 0.55 -12.49
C PHE A 481 -4.72 1.73 -11.57
N ASP A 482 -4.01 2.82 -11.81
CA ASP A 482 -4.22 4.06 -11.08
C ASP A 482 -5.13 5.00 -11.89
N PHE A 483 -6.41 5.05 -11.50
CA PHE A 483 -7.41 5.97 -12.05
C PHE A 483 -7.41 7.25 -11.23
N LEU A 484 -6.57 8.19 -11.63
CA LEU A 484 -6.36 9.44 -10.91
C LEU A 484 -7.44 10.48 -11.25
N GLY A 485 -7.96 11.16 -10.25
CA GLY A 485 -8.89 12.28 -10.42
C GLY A 485 -8.15 13.60 -10.46
N LEU A 486 -8.08 14.27 -11.61
CA LEU A 486 -7.38 15.54 -11.78
C LEU A 486 -8.35 16.71 -11.95
N LYS A 487 -8.38 17.62 -10.96
CA LYS A 487 -9.23 18.83 -11.00
C LYS A 487 -8.93 19.74 -12.17
N THR A 488 -7.68 19.80 -12.60
CA THR A 488 -7.25 20.64 -13.73
C THR A 488 -7.88 20.19 -15.05
N LEU A 489 -8.08 18.90 -15.29
CA LEU A 489 -8.81 18.42 -16.47
C LEU A 489 -10.25 18.92 -16.47
N THR A 490 -10.89 18.94 -15.32
CA THR A 490 -12.24 19.50 -15.17
C THR A 490 -12.26 21.00 -15.48
N LEU A 491 -11.27 21.75 -14.96
CA LEU A 491 -11.14 23.17 -15.23
C LEU A 491 -10.95 23.46 -16.73
N ILE A 492 -10.05 22.74 -17.38
CA ILE A 492 -9.80 22.87 -18.82
C ILE A 492 -11.07 22.60 -19.62
N HIS A 493 -11.76 21.50 -19.30
CA HIS A 493 -13.02 21.14 -19.97
C HIS A 493 -14.10 22.22 -19.80
N ASP A 494 -14.27 22.76 -18.59
CA ASP A 494 -15.22 23.84 -18.33
C ASP A 494 -14.82 25.13 -19.07
N CYS A 495 -13.51 25.45 -19.15
CA CYS A 495 -13.02 26.57 -19.93
C CYS A 495 -13.33 26.41 -21.44
N LEU A 496 -13.09 25.24 -22.02
CA LEU A 496 -13.39 24.98 -23.43
C LEU A 496 -14.90 25.12 -23.71
N LYS A 497 -15.75 24.62 -22.85
CA LYS A 497 -17.22 24.81 -22.94
C LYS A 497 -17.63 26.29 -22.90
N LEU A 498 -17.04 27.06 -21.99
CA LEU A 498 -17.32 28.48 -21.87
C LEU A 498 -16.84 29.27 -23.10
N ILE A 499 -15.70 28.93 -23.66
CA ILE A 499 -15.17 29.54 -24.88
C ILE A 499 -16.11 29.24 -26.05
N HIS A 500 -16.49 27.96 -26.18
CA HIS A 500 -17.45 27.57 -27.26
C HIS A 500 -18.77 28.30 -27.09
N ALA A 501 -19.37 28.31 -25.90
CA ALA A 501 -20.64 28.99 -25.65
C ALA A 501 -20.57 30.51 -25.87
N GLY A 502 -19.45 31.16 -25.51
CA GLY A 502 -19.32 32.61 -25.56
C GLY A 502 -18.81 33.15 -26.89
N ARG A 503 -18.02 32.36 -27.66
CA ARG A 503 -17.31 32.80 -28.88
C ARG A 503 -17.58 31.91 -30.11
N GLY A 504 -18.24 30.76 -29.93
CA GLY A 504 -18.44 29.75 -31.00
C GLY A 504 -17.10 29.13 -31.47
N ALA A 505 -16.01 29.30 -30.72
CA ALA A 505 -14.71 28.79 -31.10
C ALA A 505 -14.48 27.40 -30.54
N GLU A 506 -14.03 26.48 -31.39
CA GLU A 506 -13.53 25.16 -30.97
C GLU A 506 -12.00 25.21 -30.88
N ILE A 507 -11.47 24.78 -29.76
CA ILE A 507 -10.04 24.73 -29.50
C ILE A 507 -9.63 23.28 -29.34
N ASP A 508 -8.78 22.79 -30.25
CA ASP A 508 -8.11 21.50 -30.06
C ASP A 508 -6.95 21.64 -29.09
N ILE A 509 -7.14 21.10 -27.89
CA ILE A 509 -6.15 21.17 -26.80
C ILE A 509 -4.88 20.35 -27.09
N ASN A 510 -4.97 19.36 -27.98
CA ASN A 510 -3.83 18.51 -28.32
C ASN A 510 -2.91 19.16 -29.37
N ASN A 511 -3.40 20.18 -30.07
CA ASN A 511 -2.68 20.90 -31.13
C ASN A 511 -2.50 22.41 -30.83
N LEU A 512 -2.23 22.75 -29.54
CA LEU A 512 -1.94 24.12 -29.17
C LEU A 512 -0.57 24.58 -29.72
N PRO A 513 -0.43 25.85 -30.18
CA PRO A 513 0.86 26.40 -30.52
C PRO A 513 1.74 26.51 -29.27
N LEU A 514 2.95 25.93 -29.30
CA LEU A 514 3.88 25.90 -28.17
C LEU A 514 4.84 27.10 -28.15
N ASP A 515 4.65 28.08 -29.07
CA ASP A 515 5.52 29.26 -29.25
C ASP A 515 4.81 30.61 -28.98
N ASP A 516 3.63 30.59 -28.32
CA ASP A 516 2.89 31.83 -28.01
C ASP A 516 3.65 32.75 -27.04
N LYS A 517 4.15 33.85 -27.58
CA LYS A 517 4.93 34.84 -26.85
C LYS A 517 4.21 35.52 -25.68
N ASN A 518 2.88 35.62 -25.74
CA ASN A 518 2.10 36.24 -24.66
C ASN A 518 2.02 35.30 -23.46
N THR A 519 1.87 33.97 -23.71
CA THR A 519 1.93 32.95 -22.66
C THR A 519 3.28 32.97 -21.96
N TYR A 520 4.40 32.98 -22.68
CA TYR A 520 5.73 33.05 -22.04
C TYR A 520 5.96 34.36 -21.30
N ARG A 521 5.43 35.49 -21.80
CA ARG A 521 5.51 36.78 -21.06
C ARG A 521 4.74 36.71 -19.75
N LEU A 522 3.56 36.10 -19.73
CA LEU A 522 2.79 35.85 -18.51
C LEU A 522 3.57 34.96 -17.53
N LEU A 523 4.14 33.86 -17.99
CA LEU A 523 4.94 32.96 -17.14
C LEU A 523 6.15 33.66 -16.55
N CYS A 524 6.88 34.42 -17.36
CA CYS A 524 8.06 35.22 -16.90
C CYS A 524 7.70 36.32 -15.89
N SER A 525 6.46 36.82 -15.87
CA SER A 525 6.01 37.81 -14.91
C SER A 525 5.74 37.20 -13.50
N GLY A 526 5.65 35.88 -13.38
CA GLY A 526 5.30 35.22 -12.14
C GLY A 526 3.81 35.29 -11.77
N ASN A 527 2.96 35.90 -12.63
CA ASN A 527 1.50 35.97 -12.41
C ASN A 527 0.83 34.68 -12.79
N THR A 528 1.22 33.58 -12.14
CA THR A 528 0.82 32.21 -12.50
C THR A 528 -0.20 31.63 -11.54
N THR A 529 -1.02 32.46 -10.90
CA THR A 529 -2.16 31.98 -10.07
C THR A 529 -3.16 31.23 -10.95
N GLY A 530 -3.49 30.00 -10.54
CA GLY A 530 -4.37 29.11 -11.32
C GLY A 530 -3.70 28.39 -12.48
N VAL A 531 -2.39 28.60 -12.72
CA VAL A 531 -1.62 27.81 -13.69
C VAL A 531 -1.10 26.55 -13.00
N PHE A 532 -1.61 25.39 -13.42
CA PHE A 532 -1.30 24.11 -12.82
C PHE A 532 0.21 23.88 -12.66
N GLN A 533 0.62 23.43 -11.48
CA GLN A 533 2.01 23.17 -11.10
C GLN A 533 2.96 24.37 -11.11
N LEU A 534 2.50 25.58 -11.46
CA LEU A 534 3.33 26.79 -11.48
C LEU A 534 2.85 27.86 -10.48
N GLU A 535 2.02 27.52 -9.49
CA GLU A 535 1.35 28.50 -8.62
C GLU A 535 2.05 28.74 -7.27
N SER A 536 2.84 27.80 -6.74
CA SER A 536 3.47 27.99 -5.43
C SER A 536 4.59 29.05 -5.49
N THR A 537 4.85 29.71 -4.38
CA THR A 537 5.83 30.80 -4.30
C THR A 537 7.20 30.41 -4.86
N GLY A 538 7.73 29.23 -4.43
CA GLY A 538 9.05 28.81 -4.86
C GLY A 538 9.17 28.55 -6.36
N ILE A 539 8.16 27.90 -6.97
CA ILE A 539 8.20 27.62 -8.42
C ILE A 539 7.96 28.91 -9.24
N ARG A 540 7.18 29.86 -8.75
CA ARG A 540 7.03 31.19 -9.36
C ARG A 540 8.35 31.93 -9.41
N GLU A 541 9.06 32.02 -8.28
CA GLU A 541 10.38 32.66 -8.20
C GLU A 541 11.37 31.98 -9.14
N MET A 542 11.36 30.65 -9.22
CA MET A 542 12.21 29.91 -10.14
C MET A 542 11.84 30.18 -11.60
N THR A 543 10.55 30.21 -11.94
CA THR A 543 10.07 30.51 -13.29
C THR A 543 10.49 31.92 -13.73
N VAL A 544 10.38 32.91 -12.85
CA VAL A 544 10.86 34.29 -13.09
C VAL A 544 12.39 34.35 -13.31
N LYS A 545 13.15 33.52 -12.59
CA LYS A 545 14.61 33.44 -12.74
C LYS A 545 15.03 32.75 -14.05
N ILE A 546 14.38 31.65 -14.42
CA ILE A 546 14.68 30.87 -15.63
C ILE A 546 14.23 31.59 -16.89
N ARG A 547 13.18 32.42 -16.83
CA ARG A 547 12.59 33.13 -17.98
C ARG A 547 12.30 32.22 -19.17
N PRO A 548 11.32 31.33 -19.05
CA PRO A 548 11.00 30.40 -20.11
C PRO A 548 10.63 31.11 -21.40
N ASN A 549 11.13 30.61 -22.53
CA ASN A 549 10.83 31.14 -23.87
C ASN A 549 10.48 30.04 -24.88
N CYS A 550 10.52 28.78 -24.45
CA CYS A 550 10.12 27.60 -25.21
C CYS A 550 9.49 26.55 -24.27
N PHE A 551 8.88 25.52 -24.85
CA PHE A 551 8.21 24.49 -24.09
C PHE A 551 9.19 23.65 -23.23
N GLU A 552 10.37 23.38 -23.76
CA GLU A 552 11.45 22.64 -23.09
C GLU A 552 11.89 23.30 -21.80
N ASP A 553 11.86 24.63 -21.72
CA ASP A 553 12.12 25.36 -20.49
C ASP A 553 11.08 25.05 -19.39
N LEU A 554 9.80 24.91 -19.76
CA LEU A 554 8.75 24.55 -18.81
C LEU A 554 8.95 23.12 -18.31
N VAL A 555 9.34 22.20 -19.18
CA VAL A 555 9.69 20.82 -18.80
C VAL A 555 10.87 20.82 -17.84
N ALA A 556 11.90 21.61 -18.10
CA ALA A 556 13.05 21.74 -17.22
C ALA A 556 12.70 22.37 -15.85
N ILE A 557 11.86 23.41 -15.81
CA ILE A 557 11.35 24.00 -14.56
C ILE A 557 10.71 22.96 -13.67
N LEU A 558 9.80 22.13 -14.21
CA LEU A 558 9.11 21.10 -13.45
C LEU A 558 10.05 19.97 -12.98
N ALA A 559 11.12 19.70 -13.72
CA ALA A 559 12.11 18.71 -13.34
C ALA A 559 13.09 19.24 -12.27
N LEU A 560 13.51 20.49 -12.38
CA LEU A 560 14.46 21.16 -11.48
C LEU A 560 13.82 21.60 -10.15
N PHE A 561 12.52 21.86 -10.12
CA PHE A 561 11.82 22.25 -8.88
C PHE A 561 11.51 21.01 -8.03
N ARG A 562 12.55 20.36 -7.56
CA ARG A 562 12.49 19.21 -6.65
C ARG A 562 13.59 19.35 -5.59
N PRO A 563 13.43 18.77 -4.38
CA PRO A 563 14.42 18.92 -3.30
C PRO A 563 15.86 18.58 -3.73
N GLY A 564 16.08 17.49 -4.46
CA GLY A 564 17.40 17.08 -4.91
C GLY A 564 18.10 18.13 -5.78
N PRO A 565 17.54 18.54 -6.92
CA PRO A 565 18.12 19.58 -7.79
C PRO A 565 18.27 20.95 -7.12
N LEU A 566 17.34 21.30 -6.20
CA LEU A 566 17.41 22.58 -5.46
C LEU A 566 18.56 22.57 -4.44
N ASP A 567 18.71 21.46 -3.70
CA ASP A 567 19.73 21.35 -2.64
C ASP A 567 21.15 21.14 -3.19
N SER A 568 21.29 20.56 -4.39
CA SER A 568 22.59 20.30 -5.03
C SER A 568 23.18 21.51 -5.78
N GLY A 569 22.45 22.61 -5.93
CA GLY A 569 22.88 23.77 -6.71
C GLY A 569 22.72 23.62 -8.23
N MET A 570 22.22 22.48 -8.71
CA MET A 570 22.01 22.16 -10.12
C MET A 570 21.09 23.19 -10.81
N THR A 571 20.07 23.66 -10.11
CA THR A 571 19.13 24.68 -10.60
C THR A 571 19.83 26.01 -10.90
N GLU A 572 20.75 26.45 -10.04
CA GLU A 572 21.49 27.70 -10.24
C GLU A 572 22.49 27.60 -11.38
N GLU A 573 23.11 26.42 -11.53
CA GLU A 573 24.00 26.12 -12.64
C GLU A 573 23.26 26.19 -13.98
N TYR A 574 22.06 25.54 -14.06
CA TYR A 574 21.20 25.62 -15.22
C TYR A 574 20.86 27.07 -15.60
N ILE A 575 20.43 27.89 -14.64
CA ILE A 575 20.07 29.27 -14.87
C ILE A 575 21.29 30.10 -15.39
N LYS A 576 22.46 29.99 -14.76
CA LYS A 576 23.67 30.71 -15.16
C LYS A 576 24.11 30.35 -16.57
N ARG A 577 24.05 29.06 -16.95
CA ARG A 577 24.43 28.57 -18.28
C ARG A 577 23.42 28.98 -19.32
N LYS A 578 22.12 28.90 -19.04
CA LYS A 578 21.06 29.40 -19.92
C LYS A 578 21.17 30.90 -20.19
N ASP A 579 21.47 31.71 -19.17
CA ASP A 579 21.68 33.15 -19.29
C ASP A 579 23.03 33.53 -19.99
N GLY A 580 23.87 32.54 -20.31
CA GLY A 580 25.22 32.80 -20.86
C GLY A 580 26.21 33.39 -19.86
N LYS A 581 25.87 33.44 -18.57
CA LYS A 581 26.76 33.92 -17.49
C LYS A 581 27.87 32.93 -17.15
N GLU A 582 27.67 31.67 -17.46
CA GLU A 582 28.63 30.60 -17.31
C GLU A 582 28.75 29.82 -18.61
N LYS A 583 29.98 29.42 -18.98
CA LYS A 583 30.22 28.63 -20.19
C LYS A 583 29.73 27.19 -19.95
N ILE A 584 29.00 26.64 -20.93
CA ILE A 584 28.61 25.24 -20.92
C ILE A 584 29.86 24.37 -20.99
N ARG A 585 30.01 23.45 -20.07
CA ARG A 585 31.10 22.47 -20.03
C ARG A 585 30.55 21.06 -19.99
N TYR A 586 31.12 20.20 -20.80
CA TYR A 586 30.81 18.78 -20.81
C TYR A 586 32.01 18.00 -20.27
N LEU A 587 31.81 17.12 -19.30
CA LEU A 587 32.89 16.28 -18.74
C LEU A 587 33.48 15.31 -19.78
N HIS A 588 32.69 14.96 -20.78
CA HIS A 588 33.13 14.17 -21.92
C HIS A 588 32.43 14.63 -23.20
N PRO A 589 33.09 14.61 -24.38
CA PRO A 589 32.47 15.05 -25.65
C PRO A 589 31.15 14.36 -26.02
N LEU A 590 31.01 13.07 -25.68
CA LEU A 590 29.79 12.30 -25.91
C LEU A 590 28.57 12.83 -25.11
N LEU A 591 28.79 13.61 -24.07
CA LEU A 591 27.70 14.20 -23.28
C LEU A 591 27.06 15.41 -23.97
N GLU A 592 27.74 16.02 -24.94
CA GLU A 592 27.21 17.20 -25.64
C GLU A 592 25.89 16.90 -26.33
N THR A 593 25.80 15.78 -27.05
CA THR A 593 24.57 15.38 -27.75
C THR A 593 23.42 15.07 -26.82
N ILE A 594 23.71 14.61 -25.58
CA ILE A 594 22.70 14.21 -24.58
C ILE A 594 22.25 15.42 -23.76
N LEU A 595 23.17 16.32 -23.41
CA LEU A 595 22.94 17.41 -22.45
C LEU A 595 22.84 18.80 -23.09
N LYS A 596 22.84 18.90 -24.43
CA LYS A 596 22.78 20.17 -25.14
C LYS A 596 21.54 21.00 -24.75
N ASP A 597 20.38 20.36 -24.74
CA ASP A 597 19.09 21.02 -24.47
C ASP A 597 18.89 21.38 -22.99
N THR A 598 19.76 20.86 -22.13
CA THR A 598 19.80 21.19 -20.69
C THR A 598 21.06 21.93 -20.27
N TYR A 599 21.73 22.60 -21.23
CA TYR A 599 22.92 23.42 -21.00
C TYR A 599 24.05 22.69 -20.25
N GLY A 600 24.19 21.39 -20.50
CA GLY A 600 25.22 20.53 -19.86
C GLY A 600 24.87 20.07 -18.45
N VAL A 601 23.64 20.25 -18.00
CA VAL A 601 23.15 19.78 -16.70
C VAL A 601 22.34 18.48 -16.88
N ILE A 602 22.56 17.49 -16.03
CA ILE A 602 21.80 16.22 -16.05
C ILE A 602 20.47 16.45 -15.33
N VAL A 603 19.39 16.61 -16.09
CA VAL A 603 18.05 16.98 -15.55
C VAL A 603 17.07 15.79 -15.60
N TYR A 604 17.13 14.98 -16.67
CA TYR A 604 16.14 13.96 -16.97
C TYR A 604 16.65 12.56 -16.73
N GLN A 605 15.75 11.67 -16.34
CA GLN A 605 16.05 10.25 -16.16
C GLN A 605 16.50 9.57 -17.47
N GLU A 606 15.96 10.01 -18.60
CA GLU A 606 16.34 9.59 -19.92
C GLU A 606 17.81 9.93 -20.21
N GLN A 607 18.27 11.10 -19.78
CA GLN A 607 19.68 11.47 -19.92
C GLN A 607 20.61 10.56 -19.12
N VAL A 608 20.22 10.15 -17.91
CA VAL A 608 20.97 9.16 -17.11
C VAL A 608 21.11 7.84 -17.87
N MET A 609 20.00 7.36 -18.47
CA MET A 609 20.03 6.12 -19.26
C MET A 609 20.88 6.24 -20.51
N GLN A 610 20.77 7.34 -21.23
CA GLN A 610 21.56 7.62 -22.44
C GLN A 610 23.06 7.78 -22.12
N ILE A 611 23.40 8.40 -20.98
CA ILE A 611 24.78 8.50 -20.50
C ILE A 611 25.34 7.11 -20.19
N ALA A 612 24.61 6.27 -19.48
CA ALA A 612 25.05 4.91 -19.17
C ALA A 612 25.26 4.07 -20.44
N GLN A 613 24.38 4.20 -21.42
CA GLN A 613 24.51 3.53 -22.70
C GLN A 613 25.74 4.03 -23.47
N SER A 614 25.84 5.36 -23.65
CA SER A 614 26.86 5.95 -24.52
C SER A 614 28.28 5.85 -23.94
N LEU A 615 28.43 6.00 -22.63
CA LEU A 615 29.74 6.01 -21.96
C LEU A 615 30.17 4.63 -21.45
N ALA A 616 29.24 3.83 -20.92
CA ALA A 616 29.55 2.63 -20.16
C ALA A 616 29.01 1.32 -20.78
N GLN A 617 28.54 1.36 -22.03
CA GLN A 617 28.06 0.19 -22.79
C GLN A 617 26.94 -0.56 -22.08
N TYR A 618 26.04 0.17 -21.42
CA TYR A 618 24.82 -0.42 -20.93
C TYR A 618 23.85 -0.69 -22.08
N SER A 619 23.11 -1.79 -22.02
CA SER A 619 21.87 -1.88 -22.77
C SER A 619 20.86 -0.85 -22.22
N MET A 620 19.85 -0.47 -22.98
CA MET A 620 18.82 0.43 -22.43
C MET A 620 18.05 -0.20 -21.26
N GLY A 621 17.90 -1.54 -21.27
CA GLY A 621 17.34 -2.29 -20.16
C GLY A 621 18.18 -2.20 -18.89
N GLU A 622 19.48 -2.45 -18.99
CA GLU A 622 20.44 -2.28 -17.87
C GLU A 622 20.45 -0.83 -17.36
N ALA A 623 20.36 0.15 -18.26
CA ALA A 623 20.31 1.58 -17.90
C ALA A 623 19.05 1.94 -17.11
N ASP A 624 17.91 1.31 -17.38
CA ASP A 624 16.69 1.47 -16.54
C ASP A 624 16.89 0.89 -15.13
N ILE A 625 17.62 -0.24 -14.99
CA ILE A 625 17.94 -0.80 -13.69
C ILE A 625 18.83 0.17 -12.90
N LEU A 626 19.87 0.74 -13.52
CA LEU A 626 20.72 1.77 -12.89
C LEU A 626 19.90 2.98 -12.43
N ARG A 627 19.07 3.54 -13.31
CA ARG A 627 18.18 4.68 -12.96
C ARG A 627 17.29 4.38 -11.76
N ARG A 628 16.76 3.16 -11.66
CA ARG A 628 15.91 2.73 -10.53
C ARG A 628 16.71 2.56 -9.23
N ALA A 629 17.93 2.02 -9.32
CA ALA A 629 18.82 1.92 -8.17
C ALA A 629 19.12 3.30 -7.59
N MET A 630 19.41 4.28 -8.43
CA MET A 630 19.58 5.69 -8.03
C MET A 630 18.31 6.26 -7.35
N GLY A 631 17.12 5.93 -7.87
CA GLY A 631 15.86 6.37 -7.27
C GLY A 631 15.54 5.74 -5.92
N LYS A 632 15.95 4.47 -5.70
CA LYS A 632 15.74 3.73 -4.44
C LYS A 632 16.81 4.03 -3.38
N LYS A 633 17.98 4.52 -3.80
CA LYS A 633 19.15 4.79 -2.95
C LYS A 633 19.59 3.58 -2.11
N ASP A 634 19.50 2.37 -2.71
CA ASP A 634 20.02 1.15 -2.11
C ASP A 634 21.55 1.15 -2.18
N PRO A 635 22.28 1.16 -1.04
CA PRO A 635 23.73 1.32 -1.05
C PRO A 635 24.49 0.16 -1.72
N GLU A 636 24.01 -1.08 -1.60
CA GLU A 636 24.65 -2.26 -2.16
C GLU A 636 24.47 -2.28 -3.68
N GLU A 637 23.25 -2.04 -4.15
CA GLU A 637 22.95 -1.93 -5.58
C GLU A 637 23.72 -0.75 -6.22
N MET A 638 23.79 0.40 -5.55
CA MET A 638 24.54 1.56 -6.04
C MET A 638 26.04 1.30 -6.14
N ALA A 639 26.64 0.60 -5.19
CA ALA A 639 28.05 0.21 -5.25
C ALA A 639 28.32 -0.73 -6.44
N SER A 640 27.45 -1.72 -6.66
CA SER A 640 27.51 -2.62 -7.80
C SER A 640 27.40 -1.89 -9.14
N GLN A 641 26.44 -0.97 -9.26
CA GLN A 641 26.23 -0.16 -10.46
C GLN A 641 27.39 0.79 -10.74
N ARG A 642 28.01 1.38 -9.71
CA ARG A 642 29.20 2.23 -9.84
C ARG A 642 30.39 1.44 -10.42
N GLU A 643 30.62 0.23 -9.93
CA GLU A 643 31.68 -0.63 -10.45
C GLU A 643 31.40 -1.02 -11.91
N ARG A 644 30.18 -1.45 -12.23
CA ARG A 644 29.74 -1.81 -13.59
C ARG A 644 29.93 -0.65 -14.56
N PHE A 645 29.52 0.58 -14.17
CA PHE A 645 29.67 1.79 -14.98
C PHE A 645 31.13 2.12 -15.26
N THR A 646 31.98 2.10 -14.24
CA THR A 646 33.43 2.39 -14.38
C THR A 646 34.12 1.36 -15.26
N GLN A 647 33.79 0.07 -15.14
CA GLN A 647 34.34 -0.99 -16.00
C GLN A 647 33.89 -0.82 -17.47
N GLY A 648 32.60 -0.49 -17.70
CA GLY A 648 32.06 -0.23 -19.03
C GLY A 648 32.71 0.99 -19.69
N ALA A 649 32.87 2.07 -18.95
CA ALA A 649 33.53 3.29 -19.42
C ALA A 649 35.01 3.06 -19.77
N ARG A 650 35.71 2.22 -19.01
CA ARG A 650 37.10 1.82 -19.32
C ARG A 650 37.19 1.09 -20.67
N LYS A 651 36.21 0.23 -20.99
CA LYS A 651 36.18 -0.44 -22.30
C LYS A 651 36.00 0.56 -23.45
N ASN A 652 35.29 1.67 -23.21
CA ASN A 652 35.16 2.80 -24.14
C ASN A 652 36.34 3.78 -24.12
N LYS A 653 37.48 3.40 -23.48
CA LYS A 653 38.68 4.21 -23.36
C LYS A 653 38.46 5.56 -22.62
N ILE A 654 37.52 5.62 -21.74
CA ILE A 654 37.25 6.78 -20.88
C ILE A 654 38.08 6.67 -19.61
N ASP A 655 38.69 7.78 -19.19
CA ASP A 655 39.48 7.84 -17.96
C ASP A 655 38.60 7.44 -16.75
N PRO A 656 39.02 6.48 -15.92
CA PRO A 656 38.29 6.04 -14.75
C PRO A 656 37.91 7.16 -13.77
N LYS A 657 38.79 8.17 -13.63
CA LYS A 657 38.49 9.32 -12.77
C LYS A 657 37.32 10.14 -13.31
N LYS A 658 37.30 10.40 -14.63
CA LYS A 658 36.18 11.06 -15.29
C LYS A 658 34.91 10.23 -15.26
N ALA A 659 35.00 8.91 -15.41
CA ALA A 659 33.86 8.03 -15.31
C ALA A 659 33.25 8.07 -13.90
N THR A 660 34.07 8.09 -12.85
CA THR A 660 33.60 8.24 -11.47
C THR A 660 32.94 9.60 -11.25
N GLU A 661 33.55 10.69 -11.72
CA GLU A 661 33.00 12.04 -11.62
C GLU A 661 31.63 12.17 -12.32
N ILE A 662 31.46 11.55 -13.49
CA ILE A 662 30.18 11.54 -14.20
C ILE A 662 29.14 10.72 -13.44
N PHE A 663 29.54 9.57 -12.87
CA PHE A 663 28.64 8.75 -12.06
C PHE A 663 28.19 9.51 -10.80
N ASP A 664 29.10 10.21 -10.11
CA ASP A 664 28.78 11.04 -8.94
C ASP A 664 27.82 12.17 -9.25
N GLN A 665 27.86 12.72 -10.49
CA GLN A 665 26.89 13.73 -10.93
C GLN A 665 25.50 13.13 -11.26
N MET A 666 25.43 11.85 -11.62
CA MET A 666 24.16 11.17 -11.88
C MET A 666 23.46 10.73 -10.58
N GLU A 667 24.25 10.38 -9.54
CA GLU A 667 23.77 9.95 -8.22
C GLU A 667 23.22 11.14 -7.42
#